data_2eeb8df54436f29b69ed8c2b91e1cd92
#
_entry.id   2eeb8df54436f29b69ed8c2b91e1cd92
#
_cell.length_a   1.000
_cell.length_b   1.000
_cell.length_c   1.000
_cell.angle_alpha   90.00
_cell.angle_beta   90.00
_cell.angle_gamma   90.00
#
_symmetry.space_group_name_H-M   'P 1'
#
loop_
_entity.id
_entity.type
_entity.pdbx_description
1 polymer ?
#
loop_
_entity_poly.entity_id
_entity_poly.type
_entity_poly.pdbx_seq_one_letter_code
_entity_poly.pdbx_strand_id
1 'polypeptide(L)'
;MISRVITLKQLYLWVLSLAVFLSLSTYMQAENIKISSWRYRAADEKEWHSCTVPGIIQDYLIQAGKLPNPHYRQNEKLVQGVEDKDWVYSAEIKLPESLPVGGTDKYILNFKGIDTYSTIKLNGKVVGHTDNMFVGYDFDVRPYLQRGTNTLEVYLHAPLKKAHPLYEQAGINYPADNDHAPIHYSVFTRKAPYSYGWDWGMRLVTMGIWQPVTLTHYKSGRITSLDIRTEIDWDKQTNEAGCARIYVNPTSDYEGGYQNLCIRLKDGGKTLLEANTLYIGSDGMLITLFNPKLWWPKPWGQPHLYTLEVALFDDAHERILDVQTKQIGIREVKLVRQAGHEGTSFYFQVNKQPLFAKGANYIPGDNILTKRTDETFRKLFDDVEFAEMNMLRVWGGGIYEDERFYEEADRRGILIWQDFMFACTAYPADSAFLDNVRREADYQVRRLKHHPSIVLWCGNNEIEEGIKYWGWQSRYSKAQYERMRVDYELLFLELLPRLVQRLDPDRTYIHSSPYSANWGRPESWLHSDVHYWGLWYGKEPFDAVDNRPMRFASEYGFQSFPDVDALKQFARPEDMSLESDVMRQHQKASTGNSLIREYMERDYRVPKDFEDFVYVGQVLQARGMEHVMQTLRRWRPVCMGSLYWQLNDAWPSVSWSSVDYYQNYKALHYTVRRSYAPLMLCTHLDGKMLSFSLANDYLEGIDPARLAISVKNFEGKVLHQEERVIPHLKGNTTTLIDSISVESFMKPDVYIDFKLSSQRGTAESRWYPVRTKEMKLPHTKGQMYDLSIKPIDKTKKTYQVEIKANCFLKDVFLSVPYMGARWSDNLLDLARGEKRTIILTLNEGTHISREQVRVRTMNEINNQ
;
A
#
# COMPACT_ATOMS: atom_id res chain seq x y z
N MET A 1 -12.97 -19.88 -55.92
CA MET A 1 -11.66 -20.56 -56.02
C MET A 1 -10.63 -19.52 -56.49
N ILE A 2 -9.88 -18.94 -55.60
CA ILE A 2 -8.65 -18.20 -55.92
C ILE A 2 -7.57 -18.76 -54.96
N SER A 3 -6.75 -19.65 -55.55
CA SER A 3 -5.59 -20.21 -54.85
C SER A 3 -4.54 -19.13 -54.74
N ARG A 4 -4.21 -18.71 -53.56
CA ARG A 4 -3.02 -17.89 -53.31
C ARG A 4 -1.78 -18.77 -53.40
N VAL A 5 -1.05 -18.62 -54.47
CA VAL A 5 0.31 -19.15 -54.64
C VAL A 5 1.22 -18.36 -53.70
N ILE A 6 1.61 -18.98 -52.57
CA ILE A 6 2.66 -18.46 -51.69
C ILE A 6 3.97 -18.56 -52.47
N THR A 7 4.58 -17.42 -52.81
CA THR A 7 5.85 -17.41 -53.53
C THR A 7 6.99 -18.00 -52.68
N LEU A 8 7.89 -18.77 -53.28
CA LEU A 8 9.09 -19.33 -52.60
C LEU A 8 9.87 -18.29 -51.75
N LYS A 9 9.79 -17.04 -52.11
CA LYS A 9 10.41 -15.93 -51.36
C LYS A 9 9.72 -15.65 -50.00
N GLN A 10 8.40 -15.83 -49.90
CA GLN A 10 7.66 -15.72 -48.64
C GLN A 10 7.91 -16.94 -47.75
N LEU A 11 8.02 -18.12 -48.33
CA LEU A 11 8.38 -19.34 -47.60
C LEU A 11 9.80 -19.26 -47.06
N TYR A 12 10.75 -18.68 -47.82
CA TYR A 12 12.14 -18.48 -47.36
C TYR A 12 12.25 -17.46 -46.23
N LEU A 13 11.46 -16.39 -46.27
CA LEU A 13 11.36 -15.42 -45.19
C LEU A 13 10.72 -16.03 -43.95
N TRP A 14 9.71 -16.90 -44.11
CA TRP A 14 9.10 -17.65 -43.00
C TRP A 14 10.04 -18.68 -42.37
N VAL A 15 10.80 -19.38 -43.15
CA VAL A 15 11.81 -20.36 -42.69
C VAL A 15 12.99 -19.67 -42.04
N LEU A 16 13.44 -18.52 -42.56
CA LEU A 16 14.45 -17.68 -41.90
C LEU A 16 13.96 -17.10 -40.57
N SER A 17 12.73 -16.63 -40.49
CA SER A 17 12.17 -16.17 -39.24
C SER A 17 12.02 -17.31 -38.20
N LEU A 18 11.61 -18.51 -38.63
CA LEU A 18 11.52 -19.67 -37.73
C LEU A 18 12.89 -20.21 -37.31
N ALA A 19 13.92 -20.17 -38.20
CA ALA A 19 15.28 -20.57 -37.89
C ALA A 19 15.98 -19.59 -36.94
N VAL A 20 15.71 -18.30 -37.07
CA VAL A 20 16.16 -17.28 -36.12
C VAL A 20 15.46 -17.49 -34.75
N PHE A 21 14.20 -17.95 -34.72
CA PHE A 21 13.47 -18.22 -33.46
C PHE A 21 13.97 -19.47 -32.70
N LEU A 22 14.44 -20.50 -33.39
CA LEU A 22 15.00 -21.68 -32.73
C LEU A 22 16.44 -21.45 -32.22
N SER A 23 17.11 -20.40 -32.72
CA SER A 23 18.42 -19.96 -32.22
C SER A 23 18.34 -18.89 -31.13
N LEU A 24 17.19 -18.24 -30.93
CA LEU A 24 16.98 -17.18 -29.92
C LEU A 24 17.11 -17.65 -28.47
N SER A 25 17.02 -18.95 -28.19
CA SER A 25 17.30 -19.50 -26.86
C SER A 25 18.80 -19.60 -26.51
N THR A 26 19.69 -19.32 -27.46
CA THR A 26 21.14 -19.51 -27.27
C THR A 26 21.99 -18.25 -27.39
N TYR A 27 21.42 -17.10 -27.69
CA TYR A 27 22.13 -15.82 -27.83
C TYR A 27 21.56 -14.65 -27.05
N MET A 28 21.27 -14.85 -25.76
CA MET A 28 21.20 -13.73 -24.86
C MET A 28 22.60 -13.19 -24.56
N GLN A 29 22.88 -11.95 -24.94
CA GLN A 29 24.21 -11.39 -24.88
C GLN A 29 24.49 -10.53 -23.64
N ALA A 30 23.51 -10.34 -22.78
CA ALA A 30 23.70 -9.79 -21.42
C ALA A 30 24.07 -10.94 -20.48
N GLU A 31 25.29 -10.98 -19.99
CA GLU A 31 25.78 -12.03 -19.07
C GLU A 31 25.91 -11.45 -17.65
N ASN A 32 25.16 -12.04 -16.72
CA ASN A 32 25.30 -11.69 -15.32
C ASN A 32 26.54 -12.35 -14.71
N ILE A 33 27.46 -11.55 -14.24
CA ILE A 33 28.69 -11.96 -13.57
C ILE A 33 28.42 -12.08 -12.08
N LYS A 34 28.74 -13.23 -11.50
CA LYS A 34 28.47 -13.51 -10.10
C LYS A 34 29.33 -12.63 -9.18
N ILE A 35 28.65 -11.95 -8.25
CA ILE A 35 29.28 -11.30 -7.10
C ILE A 35 29.12 -12.21 -5.90
N SER A 36 30.18 -12.55 -5.21
CA SER A 36 30.18 -13.58 -4.17
C SER A 36 31.02 -13.19 -2.96
N SER A 37 31.05 -14.04 -1.95
CA SER A 37 31.87 -13.87 -0.74
C SER A 37 31.64 -12.55 -0.04
N TRP A 38 30.36 -12.13 0.05
CA TRP A 38 30.00 -10.90 0.75
C TRP A 38 30.35 -10.99 2.25
N ARG A 39 31.00 -9.96 2.73
CA ARG A 39 31.38 -9.77 4.14
C ARG A 39 31.29 -8.30 4.53
N TYR A 40 31.09 -8.05 5.82
CA TYR A 40 31.00 -6.69 6.37
C TYR A 40 31.85 -6.56 7.64
N ARG A 41 32.18 -5.32 7.99
CA ARG A 41 32.79 -4.94 9.26
C ARG A 41 32.52 -3.46 9.56
N ALA A 42 32.66 -3.06 10.80
CA ALA A 42 32.78 -1.63 11.11
C ALA A 42 34.08 -1.09 10.52
N ALA A 43 34.10 0.18 10.12
CA ALA A 43 35.27 0.75 9.44
C ALA A 43 36.51 0.82 10.34
N ASP A 44 36.30 0.96 11.67
CA ASP A 44 37.32 0.99 12.72
C ASP A 44 37.74 -0.39 13.22
N GLU A 45 37.05 -1.48 12.81
CA GLU A 45 37.40 -2.84 13.16
C GLU A 45 38.23 -3.53 12.06
N LYS A 46 38.89 -4.63 12.41
CA LYS A 46 39.69 -5.43 11.46
C LYS A 46 39.01 -6.73 11.07
N GLU A 47 38.14 -7.23 11.92
CA GLU A 47 37.47 -8.52 11.73
C GLU A 47 36.34 -8.43 10.72
N TRP A 48 36.34 -9.34 9.76
CA TRP A 48 35.29 -9.46 8.76
C TRP A 48 34.27 -10.52 9.15
N HIS A 49 33.00 -10.21 8.98
CA HIS A 49 31.88 -11.15 9.17
C HIS A 49 31.18 -11.42 7.84
N SER A 50 30.86 -12.67 7.58
CA SER A 50 30.09 -13.06 6.37
C SER A 50 28.69 -12.48 6.42
N CYS A 51 28.15 -12.11 5.24
CA CYS A 51 26.78 -11.62 5.12
C CYS A 51 26.18 -12.01 3.75
N THR A 52 24.92 -11.69 3.58
CA THR A 52 24.19 -11.80 2.30
C THR A 52 23.80 -10.40 1.82
N VAL A 53 23.74 -10.20 0.50
CA VAL A 53 23.24 -8.96 -0.10
C VAL A 53 22.12 -9.36 -1.07
N PRO A 54 20.94 -8.70 -0.98
CA PRO A 54 20.57 -7.55 -0.13
C PRO A 54 20.61 -7.86 1.37
N GLY A 55 20.91 -6.81 2.16
CA GLY A 55 20.90 -6.89 3.62
C GLY A 55 21.33 -5.56 4.27
N ILE A 56 21.00 -5.41 5.55
CA ILE A 56 21.35 -4.22 6.35
C ILE A 56 22.18 -4.59 7.56
N ILE A 57 22.98 -3.66 8.01
CA ILE A 57 23.93 -3.86 9.15
C ILE A 57 23.20 -4.26 10.41
N GLN A 58 22.07 -3.61 10.73
CA GLN A 58 21.30 -3.90 11.93
C GLN A 58 20.85 -5.37 11.98
N ASP A 59 20.34 -5.89 10.84
CA ASP A 59 19.87 -7.27 10.79
C ASP A 59 21.01 -8.29 10.96
N TYR A 60 22.19 -8.01 10.37
CA TYR A 60 23.38 -8.86 10.58
C TYR A 60 23.84 -8.89 12.03
N LEU A 61 23.79 -7.73 12.70
CA LEU A 61 24.18 -7.64 14.11
C LEU A 61 23.17 -8.36 15.02
N ILE A 62 21.89 -8.30 14.70
CA ILE A 62 20.82 -9.04 15.38
C ILE A 62 21.03 -10.55 15.20
N GLN A 63 21.25 -11.01 13.96
CA GLN A 63 21.50 -12.42 13.65
C GLN A 63 22.75 -12.97 14.32
N ALA A 64 23.80 -12.14 14.45
CA ALA A 64 25.04 -12.45 15.15
C ALA A 64 24.92 -12.40 16.70
N GLY A 65 23.75 -12.04 17.24
CA GLY A 65 23.54 -11.87 18.69
C GLY A 65 24.28 -10.65 19.30
N LYS A 66 24.81 -9.76 18.47
CA LYS A 66 25.47 -8.52 18.91
C LYS A 66 24.46 -7.42 19.26
N LEU A 67 23.26 -7.45 18.69
CA LEU A 67 22.12 -6.62 19.05
C LEU A 67 20.92 -7.51 19.40
N PRO A 68 20.08 -7.07 20.36
CA PRO A 68 18.85 -7.79 20.67
C PRO A 68 17.80 -7.59 19.56
N ASN A 69 16.75 -8.43 19.55
CA ASN A 69 15.58 -8.20 18.71
C ASN A 69 14.92 -6.87 19.11
N PRO A 70 14.88 -5.86 18.22
CA PRO A 70 14.32 -4.54 18.53
C PRO A 70 12.82 -4.56 18.84
N HIS A 71 12.10 -5.57 18.38
CA HIS A 71 10.65 -5.72 18.58
C HIS A 71 10.27 -6.21 19.97
N TYR A 72 11.23 -6.71 20.75
CA TYR A 72 10.94 -7.29 22.05
C TYR A 72 11.09 -6.26 23.17
N ARG A 73 9.99 -6.01 23.86
CA ARG A 73 9.87 -5.09 25.00
C ARG A 73 10.40 -3.69 24.67
N GLN A 74 11.44 -3.21 25.35
CA GLN A 74 12.06 -1.89 25.15
C GLN A 74 13.37 -1.95 24.37
N ASN A 75 13.64 -3.03 23.66
CA ASN A 75 14.93 -3.24 22.99
C ASN A 75 15.19 -2.23 21.85
N GLU A 76 14.18 -1.53 21.34
CA GLU A 76 14.37 -0.41 20.40
C GLU A 76 15.47 0.55 20.89
N LYS A 77 15.54 0.81 22.20
CA LYS A 77 16.54 1.70 22.80
C LYS A 77 17.96 1.14 22.72
N LEU A 78 18.10 -0.18 22.65
CA LEU A 78 19.39 -0.89 22.67
C LEU A 78 20.00 -1.09 21.27
N VAL A 79 19.22 -0.83 20.21
CA VAL A 79 19.69 -1.00 18.82
C VAL A 79 20.10 0.33 18.15
N GLN A 80 20.04 1.42 18.90
CA GLN A 80 20.50 2.74 18.44
C GLN A 80 22.03 2.80 18.40
N GLY A 81 22.58 3.69 17.57
CA GLY A 81 24.02 3.94 17.48
C GLY A 81 24.76 3.17 16.37
N VAL A 82 24.09 2.29 15.65
CA VAL A 82 24.65 1.67 14.42
C VAL A 82 24.86 2.73 13.35
N GLU A 83 23.95 3.69 13.29
CA GLU A 83 23.94 4.83 12.37
C GLU A 83 25.01 5.90 12.67
N ASP A 84 25.70 5.79 13.80
CA ASP A 84 26.80 6.69 14.18
C ASP A 84 28.17 6.18 13.68
N LYS A 85 28.22 4.94 13.18
CA LYS A 85 29.44 4.30 12.70
C LYS A 85 29.46 4.17 11.19
N ASP A 86 30.66 4.24 10.64
CA ASP A 86 30.88 3.88 9.24
C ASP A 86 31.07 2.36 9.11
N TRP A 87 30.60 1.78 8.01
CA TRP A 87 30.66 0.35 7.76
C TRP A 87 31.27 0.05 6.39
N VAL A 88 31.85 -1.13 6.22
CA VAL A 88 32.46 -1.55 4.96
C VAL A 88 31.91 -2.90 4.58
N TYR A 89 31.38 -3.00 3.36
CA TYR A 89 31.13 -4.26 2.69
C TYR A 89 32.28 -4.59 1.77
N SER A 90 32.60 -5.87 1.62
CA SER A 90 33.55 -6.37 0.62
C SER A 90 32.98 -7.62 -0.04
N ALA A 91 33.20 -7.73 -1.35
CA ALA A 91 32.80 -8.91 -2.13
C ALA A 91 33.84 -9.24 -3.19
N GLU A 92 33.79 -10.46 -3.71
CA GLU A 92 34.64 -10.94 -4.77
C GLU A 92 33.85 -11.06 -6.09
N ILE A 93 34.46 -10.56 -7.16
CA ILE A 93 33.97 -10.71 -8.52
C ILE A 93 35.00 -11.51 -9.29
N LYS A 94 34.63 -12.72 -9.71
CA LYS A 94 35.52 -13.54 -10.57
C LYS A 94 35.09 -13.38 -12.01
N LEU A 95 35.89 -12.65 -12.78
CA LEU A 95 35.64 -12.43 -14.20
C LEU A 95 35.93 -13.69 -14.98
N PRO A 96 34.96 -14.25 -15.76
CA PRO A 96 35.22 -15.40 -16.65
C PRO A 96 36.31 -15.10 -17.67
N GLU A 97 37.17 -16.09 -17.97
CA GLU A 97 38.25 -15.97 -18.96
C GLU A 97 37.75 -15.69 -20.37
N SER A 98 36.52 -16.12 -20.66
CA SER A 98 35.84 -15.92 -21.95
C SER A 98 35.49 -14.46 -22.22
N LEU A 99 35.39 -13.63 -21.17
CA LEU A 99 34.98 -12.24 -21.29
C LEU A 99 36.18 -11.31 -21.53
N PRO A 100 36.09 -10.42 -22.53
CA PRO A 100 37.16 -9.47 -22.82
C PRO A 100 37.31 -8.42 -21.74
N VAL A 101 38.51 -8.00 -21.41
CA VAL A 101 38.78 -6.84 -20.58
C VAL A 101 39.22 -5.70 -21.50
N GLY A 102 38.27 -5.02 -22.14
CA GLY A 102 38.54 -3.93 -23.09
C GLY A 102 37.61 -3.96 -24.30
N GLY A 103 37.78 -3.05 -25.23
CA GLY A 103 36.92 -2.93 -26.42
C GLY A 103 35.68 -2.02 -26.16
N THR A 104 34.61 -2.25 -26.90
CA THR A 104 33.35 -1.53 -26.82
C THR A 104 32.36 -2.16 -25.84
N ASP A 105 32.67 -3.32 -25.26
CA ASP A 105 31.82 -4.01 -24.30
C ASP A 105 31.64 -3.19 -23.02
N LYS A 106 30.44 -3.27 -22.41
CA LYS A 106 30.11 -2.54 -21.20
C LYS A 106 29.96 -3.49 -20.03
N TYR A 107 30.48 -3.09 -18.89
CA TYR A 107 30.39 -3.85 -17.64
C TYR A 107 29.69 -2.98 -16.61
N ILE A 108 28.38 -3.16 -16.48
CA ILE A 108 27.55 -2.31 -15.64
C ILE A 108 27.38 -2.95 -14.27
N LEU A 109 27.99 -2.31 -13.27
CA LEU A 109 27.71 -2.59 -11.86
C LEU A 109 26.52 -1.76 -11.42
N ASN A 110 25.38 -2.43 -11.25
CA ASN A 110 24.14 -1.81 -10.86
C ASN A 110 23.85 -2.08 -9.39
N PHE A 111 23.58 -1.03 -8.62
CA PHE A 111 23.00 -1.08 -7.30
C PHE A 111 21.56 -0.58 -7.40
N LYS A 112 20.56 -1.43 -7.20
CA LYS A 112 19.17 -0.99 -7.22
C LYS A 112 18.79 -0.10 -6.03
N GLY A 113 19.54 -0.19 -4.91
CA GLY A 113 19.37 0.69 -3.77
C GLY A 113 20.44 0.49 -2.69
N ILE A 114 21.08 1.57 -2.27
CA ILE A 114 22.00 1.64 -1.13
C ILE A 114 21.44 2.64 -0.11
N ASP A 115 21.44 2.27 1.14
CA ASP A 115 20.94 3.08 2.24
C ASP A 115 22.12 3.56 3.11
N THR A 116 22.64 4.76 2.89
CA THR A 116 22.27 5.84 1.97
C THR A 116 23.53 6.40 1.31
N TYR A 117 24.48 6.90 2.13
CA TYR A 117 25.74 7.48 1.64
C TYR A 117 26.81 6.41 1.50
N SER A 118 27.40 6.30 0.32
CA SER A 118 28.49 5.36 0.14
C SER A 118 29.62 5.87 -0.77
N THR A 119 30.79 5.23 -0.63
CA THR A 119 31.89 5.30 -1.59
C THR A 119 32.15 3.88 -2.10
N ILE A 120 31.98 3.68 -3.41
CA ILE A 120 32.16 2.39 -4.07
C ILE A 120 33.54 2.32 -4.68
N LYS A 121 34.27 1.23 -4.41
CA LYS A 121 35.60 0.98 -4.95
C LYS A 121 35.66 -0.39 -5.62
N LEU A 122 36.38 -0.46 -6.75
CA LEU A 122 36.74 -1.71 -7.38
C LEU A 122 38.26 -1.78 -7.51
N ASN A 123 38.84 -2.85 -6.96
CA ASN A 123 40.29 -3.02 -6.91
C ASN A 123 41.02 -1.81 -6.29
N GLY A 124 40.43 -1.22 -5.23
CA GLY A 124 40.96 -0.07 -4.52
C GLY A 124 40.74 1.29 -5.20
N LYS A 125 40.27 1.34 -6.44
CA LYS A 125 39.97 2.59 -7.15
C LYS A 125 38.50 2.99 -6.94
N VAL A 126 38.25 4.28 -6.71
CA VAL A 126 36.90 4.83 -6.55
C VAL A 126 36.16 4.75 -7.90
N VAL A 127 34.99 4.10 -7.87
CA VAL A 127 34.05 3.98 -9.00
C VAL A 127 33.01 5.07 -8.95
N GLY A 128 32.48 5.36 -7.75
CA GLY A 128 31.45 6.37 -7.56
C GLY A 128 30.98 6.51 -6.12
N HIS A 129 29.95 7.33 -5.96
CA HIS A 129 29.34 7.65 -4.66
C HIS A 129 27.82 7.54 -4.75
N THR A 130 27.18 7.32 -3.58
CA THR A 130 25.71 7.37 -3.43
C THR A 130 25.33 8.33 -2.30
N ASP A 131 24.13 8.93 -2.40
CA ASP A 131 23.59 9.90 -1.47
C ASP A 131 22.05 9.87 -1.33
N ASN A 132 21.41 8.84 -1.91
CA ASN A 132 19.96 8.72 -1.94
C ASN A 132 19.57 7.23 -1.97
N MET A 133 18.76 6.78 -1.00
CA MET A 133 18.33 5.38 -0.94
C MET A 133 17.27 5.00 -1.98
N PHE A 134 16.63 5.99 -2.60
CA PHE A 134 15.52 5.80 -3.53
C PHE A 134 15.94 5.76 -4.99
N VAL A 135 17.23 5.84 -5.28
CA VAL A 135 17.79 5.85 -6.63
C VAL A 135 18.61 4.59 -6.87
N GLY A 136 18.47 4.02 -8.05
CA GLY A 136 19.42 3.02 -8.55
C GLY A 136 20.64 3.69 -9.16
N TYR A 137 21.83 3.07 -9.00
CA TYR A 137 23.09 3.58 -9.49
C TYR A 137 23.72 2.58 -10.45
N ASP A 138 24.03 3.04 -11.66
CA ASP A 138 24.76 2.31 -12.69
C ASP A 138 26.17 2.86 -12.85
N PHE A 139 27.16 1.98 -12.75
CA PHE A 139 28.54 2.33 -12.97
C PHE A 139 29.15 1.45 -14.06
N ASP A 140 29.70 2.04 -15.14
CA ASP A 140 30.54 1.28 -16.08
C ASP A 140 31.91 1.03 -15.41
N VAL A 141 32.08 -0.21 -14.98
CA VAL A 141 33.28 -0.60 -14.22
C VAL A 141 34.38 -1.19 -15.12
N ARG A 142 34.19 -1.23 -16.45
CA ARG A 142 35.17 -1.73 -17.39
C ARG A 142 36.59 -1.20 -17.14
N PRO A 143 36.82 0.12 -16.91
CA PRO A 143 38.18 0.67 -16.69
C PRO A 143 38.85 0.19 -15.40
N TYR A 144 38.09 -0.43 -14.50
CA TYR A 144 38.56 -0.87 -13.18
C TYR A 144 38.70 -2.38 -13.07
N LEU A 145 38.16 -3.15 -14.03
CA LEU A 145 38.20 -4.61 -14.05
C LEU A 145 39.59 -5.11 -14.46
N GLN A 146 39.96 -6.24 -13.89
CA GLN A 146 41.15 -7.01 -14.25
C GLN A 146 40.78 -8.46 -14.44
N ARG A 147 41.65 -9.23 -15.17
CA ARG A 147 41.46 -10.67 -15.35
C ARG A 147 41.55 -11.40 -14.01
N GLY A 148 40.72 -12.41 -13.82
CA GLY A 148 40.65 -13.19 -12.60
C GLY A 148 39.78 -12.55 -11.51
N THR A 149 40.28 -12.53 -10.28
CA THR A 149 39.51 -12.04 -9.13
C THR A 149 39.64 -10.53 -8.95
N ASN A 150 38.50 -9.87 -8.81
CA ASN A 150 38.37 -8.46 -8.52
C ASN A 150 37.71 -8.29 -7.13
N THR A 151 38.12 -7.26 -6.38
CA THR A 151 37.56 -6.94 -5.07
C THR A 151 36.68 -5.72 -5.18
N LEU A 152 35.39 -5.90 -4.87
CA LEU A 152 34.44 -4.83 -4.71
C LEU A 152 34.38 -4.42 -3.23
N GLU A 153 34.47 -3.12 -2.94
CA GLU A 153 34.26 -2.55 -1.62
C GLU A 153 33.19 -1.47 -1.67
N VAL A 154 32.28 -1.49 -0.71
CA VAL A 154 31.28 -0.44 -0.50
C VAL A 154 31.46 0.11 0.91
N TYR A 155 32.00 1.32 1.00
CA TYR A 155 32.18 2.04 2.25
C TYR A 155 30.93 2.85 2.54
N LEU A 156 30.16 2.46 3.56
CA LEU A 156 28.97 3.17 4.00
C LEU A 156 29.37 4.23 5.03
N HIS A 157 29.01 5.45 4.75
CA HIS A 157 29.20 6.57 5.66
C HIS A 157 28.00 6.69 6.61
N ALA A 158 28.27 6.94 7.88
CA ALA A 158 27.22 7.18 8.88
C ALA A 158 26.31 8.36 8.46
N PRO A 159 25.01 8.15 8.31
CA PRO A 159 24.11 9.18 7.80
C PRO A 159 24.04 10.41 8.69
N LEU A 160 24.13 10.26 10.01
CA LEU A 160 24.13 11.39 10.95
C LEU A 160 25.39 12.25 10.80
N LYS A 161 26.58 11.64 10.59
CA LYS A 161 27.82 12.38 10.32
C LYS A 161 27.76 13.14 9.00
N LYS A 162 27.08 12.57 7.97
CA LYS A 162 26.92 13.24 6.67
C LYS A 162 25.90 14.38 6.72
N ALA A 163 24.85 14.23 7.50
CA ALA A 163 23.80 15.25 7.64
C ALA A 163 24.24 16.42 8.56
N HIS A 164 25.14 16.19 9.52
CA HIS A 164 25.52 17.21 10.48
C HIS A 164 26.10 18.51 9.86
N PRO A 165 27.05 18.49 8.90
CA PRO A 165 27.47 19.71 8.22
C PRO A 165 26.38 20.44 7.47
N LEU A 166 25.39 19.71 6.92
CA LEU A 166 24.25 20.29 6.23
C LEU A 166 23.34 21.02 7.21
N TYR A 167 23.12 20.42 8.39
CA TYR A 167 22.39 21.06 9.49
C TYR A 167 23.07 22.35 9.95
N GLU A 168 24.38 22.32 10.18
CA GLU A 168 25.15 23.52 10.57
C GLU A 168 25.07 24.62 9.50
N GLN A 169 25.22 24.24 8.23
CA GLN A 169 25.10 25.18 7.12
C GLN A 169 23.70 25.78 7.00
N ALA A 170 22.66 24.96 7.23
CA ALA A 170 21.27 25.43 7.18
C ALA A 170 20.94 26.43 8.29
N GLY A 171 21.54 26.27 9.48
CA GLY A 171 21.36 27.16 10.63
C GLY A 171 19.94 27.09 11.21
N ILE A 172 19.22 26.00 10.96
CA ILE A 172 17.86 25.78 11.41
C ILE A 172 17.62 24.30 11.70
N ASN A 173 17.01 23.99 12.84
CA ASN A 173 16.45 22.67 13.11
C ASN A 173 15.01 22.64 12.55
N TYR A 174 14.84 22.11 11.33
CA TYR A 174 13.56 22.10 10.64
C TYR A 174 12.49 21.35 11.48
N PRO A 175 11.21 21.69 11.37
CA PRO A 175 10.14 20.93 12.03
C PRO A 175 10.05 19.54 11.44
N ALA A 176 10.26 18.54 12.28
CA ALA A 176 10.15 17.12 11.95
C ALA A 176 9.77 16.37 13.24
N ASP A 177 8.55 16.63 13.71
CA ASP A 177 8.11 16.20 15.05
C ASP A 177 8.08 14.67 15.22
N ASN A 178 8.10 13.92 14.11
CA ASN A 178 8.19 12.46 14.09
C ASN A 178 9.64 11.93 14.10
N ASP A 179 10.66 12.77 13.89
CA ASP A 179 12.06 12.40 14.11
C ASP A 179 12.34 12.44 15.62
N HIS A 180 12.57 11.28 16.21
CA HIS A 180 12.70 11.13 17.66
C HIS A 180 14.07 11.57 18.21
N ALA A 181 14.91 12.21 17.37
CA ALA A 181 16.19 12.77 17.77
C ALA A 181 16.09 14.26 18.10
N PRO A 182 16.99 14.80 18.98
CA PRO A 182 17.01 16.24 19.28
C PRO A 182 17.36 17.13 18.08
N ILE A 183 18.16 16.61 17.14
CA ILE A 183 18.48 17.25 15.87
C ILE A 183 17.84 16.45 14.75
N HIS A 184 17.03 17.10 13.93
CA HIS A 184 16.25 16.47 12.88
C HIS A 184 17.11 16.28 11.61
N TYR A 185 18.00 15.28 11.63
CA TYR A 185 18.85 14.94 10.48
C TYR A 185 18.09 14.32 9.32
N SER A 186 16.88 13.78 9.57
CA SER A 186 16.01 13.19 8.56
C SER A 186 15.73 14.12 7.39
N VAL A 187 15.64 15.42 7.64
CA VAL A 187 15.31 16.43 6.61
C VAL A 187 16.41 16.63 5.58
N PHE A 188 17.67 16.32 5.93
CA PHE A 188 18.84 16.50 5.07
C PHE A 188 19.24 15.23 4.30
N THR A 189 18.60 14.10 4.60
CA THR A 189 18.97 12.80 4.05
C THR A 189 17.84 12.25 3.21
N ARG A 190 18.11 11.94 1.91
CA ARG A 190 17.11 11.26 1.08
C ARG A 190 17.05 9.78 1.45
N LYS A 191 16.29 9.51 2.49
CA LYS A 191 16.07 8.22 3.13
C LYS A 191 14.63 8.17 3.64
N ALA A 192 14.09 6.96 3.80
CA ALA A 192 12.73 6.75 4.32
C ALA A 192 12.50 7.50 5.63
N PRO A 193 11.60 8.50 5.67
CA PRO A 193 11.39 9.36 6.85
C PRO A 193 11.06 8.56 8.11
N TYR A 194 10.21 7.52 8.01
CA TYR A 194 9.80 6.70 9.15
C TYR A 194 10.97 5.98 9.86
N SER A 195 12.15 5.83 9.20
CA SER A 195 13.33 5.23 9.82
C SER A 195 13.81 6.02 11.03
N TYR A 196 13.55 7.33 11.06
CA TYR A 196 13.92 8.21 12.18
C TYR A 196 12.90 8.23 13.31
N GLY A 197 11.85 7.40 13.21
CA GLY A 197 10.72 7.30 14.11
C GLY A 197 9.43 7.83 13.48
N TRP A 198 8.31 7.39 14.03
CA TRP A 198 6.98 7.88 13.65
C TRP A 198 6.00 7.66 14.81
N ASP A 199 4.78 8.24 14.75
CA ASP A 199 3.75 8.08 15.79
C ASP A 199 3.09 6.68 15.80
N TRP A 200 3.54 5.79 14.89
CA TRP A 200 3.23 4.37 14.81
C TRP A 200 4.49 3.51 14.69
N GLY A 201 5.67 4.10 14.51
CA GLY A 201 6.90 3.42 14.11
C GLY A 201 8.05 3.61 15.10
N MET A 202 8.86 2.56 15.25
CA MET A 202 10.11 2.66 16.01
C MET A 202 11.17 3.45 15.23
N ARG A 203 12.11 4.06 15.96
CA ARG A 203 13.31 4.64 15.34
C ARG A 203 14.32 3.53 15.07
N LEU A 204 14.62 3.31 13.79
CA LEU A 204 15.67 2.42 13.33
C LEU A 204 16.29 3.01 12.05
N VAL A 205 17.34 3.80 12.20
CA VAL A 205 18.05 4.42 11.07
C VAL A 205 18.95 3.37 10.41
N THR A 206 18.37 2.66 9.46
CA THR A 206 18.99 1.51 8.79
C THR A 206 20.21 1.93 7.94
N MET A 207 21.15 1.01 7.72
CA MET A 207 22.31 1.18 6.85
C MET A 207 22.60 -0.12 6.12
N GLY A 208 22.76 -0.07 4.78
CA GLY A 208 23.11 -1.28 4.05
C GLY A 208 22.87 -1.22 2.55
N ILE A 209 23.15 -2.32 1.90
CA ILE A 209 22.80 -2.56 0.51
C ILE A 209 21.44 -3.26 0.53
N TRP A 210 20.37 -2.47 0.53
CA TRP A 210 19.02 -2.96 0.84
C TRP A 210 18.27 -3.54 -0.37
N GLN A 211 18.79 -3.31 -1.59
CA GLN A 211 18.26 -3.88 -2.83
C GLN A 211 19.36 -4.65 -3.59
N PRO A 212 18.99 -5.45 -4.60
CA PRO A 212 19.94 -6.26 -5.34
C PRO A 212 21.10 -5.50 -5.97
N VAL A 213 22.26 -6.17 -6.04
CA VAL A 213 23.46 -5.71 -6.75
C VAL A 213 23.76 -6.71 -7.87
N THR A 214 23.94 -6.22 -9.08
CA THR A 214 24.31 -7.04 -10.24
C THR A 214 25.51 -6.45 -10.96
N LEU A 215 26.37 -7.32 -11.53
CA LEU A 215 27.32 -6.94 -12.54
C LEU A 215 26.93 -7.62 -13.83
N THR A 216 26.60 -6.84 -14.85
CA THR A 216 26.13 -7.35 -16.13
C THR A 216 27.08 -6.93 -17.25
N HIS A 217 27.52 -7.88 -18.03
CA HIS A 217 28.26 -7.64 -19.26
C HIS A 217 27.30 -7.48 -20.42
N TYR A 218 27.45 -6.40 -21.17
CA TYR A 218 26.71 -6.10 -22.39
C TYR A 218 27.69 -5.97 -23.55
N LYS A 219 27.32 -6.57 -24.68
CA LYS A 219 28.13 -6.48 -25.88
C LYS A 219 27.71 -5.27 -26.70
N SER A 220 28.51 -4.22 -26.67
CA SER A 220 28.37 -2.99 -27.46
C SER A 220 27.22 -2.05 -27.06
N GLY A 221 26.29 -2.42 -26.16
CA GLY A 221 25.25 -1.53 -25.72
C GLY A 221 24.02 -2.23 -25.12
N ARG A 222 23.15 -1.45 -24.49
CA ARG A 222 21.90 -1.89 -23.81
C ARG A 222 20.80 -0.86 -23.95
N ILE A 223 19.57 -1.25 -23.68
CA ILE A 223 18.46 -0.33 -23.47
C ILE A 223 18.59 0.28 -22.06
N THR A 224 18.81 1.57 -21.98
CA THR A 224 19.02 2.28 -20.71
C THR A 224 17.70 2.77 -20.09
N SER A 225 16.70 3.04 -20.92
CA SER A 225 15.33 3.30 -20.46
C SER A 225 14.30 2.89 -21.51
N LEU A 226 13.11 2.57 -21.06
CA LEU A 226 11.97 2.23 -21.91
C LEU A 226 10.76 3.06 -21.47
N ASP A 227 10.47 4.09 -22.25
CA ASP A 227 9.32 4.95 -22.01
C ASP A 227 8.11 4.40 -22.77
N ILE A 228 7.01 4.15 -22.06
CA ILE A 228 5.78 3.57 -22.61
C ILE A 228 4.61 4.47 -22.20
N ARG A 229 3.77 4.79 -23.18
CA ARG A 229 2.54 5.55 -22.99
C ARG A 229 1.41 4.90 -23.80
N THR A 230 0.21 4.89 -23.26
CA THR A 230 -0.97 4.33 -23.92
C THR A 230 -2.09 5.37 -24.00
N GLU A 231 -2.71 5.48 -25.15
CA GLU A 231 -3.91 6.31 -25.37
C GLU A 231 -5.02 5.47 -25.98
N ILE A 232 -6.28 5.78 -25.64
CA ILE A 232 -7.45 5.09 -26.19
C ILE A 232 -8.22 6.05 -27.09
N ASP A 233 -8.45 5.64 -28.33
CA ASP A 233 -9.42 6.26 -29.20
C ASP A 233 -10.79 5.63 -28.98
N TRP A 234 -11.67 6.40 -28.34
CA TRP A 234 -13.02 5.97 -28.03
C TRP A 234 -13.93 6.22 -29.24
N ASP A 235 -14.70 5.21 -29.61
CA ASP A 235 -15.78 5.40 -30.57
C ASP A 235 -16.81 6.38 -30.00
N LYS A 236 -17.14 7.40 -30.77
CA LYS A 236 -18.04 8.49 -30.32
C LYS A 236 -19.52 8.07 -30.27
N GLN A 237 -19.92 7.02 -31.01
CA GLN A 237 -21.31 6.56 -31.08
C GLN A 237 -21.58 5.48 -30.04
N THR A 238 -20.69 4.49 -29.95
CA THR A 238 -20.85 3.34 -29.04
C THR A 238 -20.24 3.59 -27.66
N ASN A 239 -19.32 4.56 -27.54
CA ASN A 239 -18.51 4.82 -26.34
C ASN A 239 -17.62 3.62 -25.96
N GLU A 240 -17.31 2.74 -26.91
CA GLU A 240 -16.39 1.62 -26.75
C GLU A 240 -14.98 2.01 -27.19
N ALA A 241 -13.97 1.27 -26.73
CA ALA A 241 -12.58 1.48 -27.13
C ALA A 241 -12.37 0.93 -28.56
N GLY A 242 -12.30 1.79 -29.54
CA GLY A 242 -12.10 1.42 -30.94
C GLY A 242 -10.68 0.98 -31.22
N CYS A 243 -9.67 1.72 -30.73
CA CYS A 243 -8.29 1.30 -30.77
C CYS A 243 -7.48 1.90 -29.61
N ALA A 244 -6.32 1.31 -29.35
CA ALA A 244 -5.30 1.85 -28.45
C ALA A 244 -4.04 2.21 -29.24
N ARG A 245 -3.52 3.40 -28.98
CA ARG A 245 -2.20 3.83 -29.43
C ARG A 245 -1.19 3.59 -28.33
N ILE A 246 -0.14 2.84 -28.64
CA ILE A 246 0.93 2.50 -27.71
C ILE A 246 2.21 3.14 -28.24
N TYR A 247 2.68 4.15 -27.53
CA TYR A 247 3.93 4.85 -27.80
C TYR A 247 5.05 4.15 -27.04
N VAL A 248 6.10 3.75 -27.76
CA VAL A 248 7.24 3.04 -27.21
C VAL A 248 8.50 3.81 -27.57
N ASN A 249 9.17 4.38 -26.56
CA ASN A 249 10.36 5.20 -26.77
C ASN A 249 11.52 4.67 -25.92
N PRO A 250 12.32 3.71 -26.46
CA PRO A 250 13.52 3.23 -25.79
C PRO A 250 14.67 4.24 -25.95
N THR A 251 15.53 4.33 -24.94
CA THR A 251 16.84 4.94 -25.08
C THR A 251 17.90 3.86 -24.89
N SER A 252 19.02 3.96 -25.59
CA SER A 252 20.12 3.03 -25.44
C SER A 252 21.46 3.75 -25.36
N ASP A 253 22.47 3.07 -24.83
CA ASP A 253 23.86 3.51 -24.83
C ASP A 253 24.69 2.81 -25.91
N TYR A 254 24.04 2.25 -26.95
CA TYR A 254 24.69 1.68 -28.10
C TYR A 254 25.42 2.74 -28.92
N GLU A 255 26.71 2.51 -29.20
CA GLU A 255 27.60 3.48 -29.88
C GLU A 255 27.64 3.27 -31.42
N GLY A 256 26.81 2.35 -31.96
CA GLY A 256 26.69 2.14 -33.41
C GLY A 256 25.91 3.23 -34.12
N GLY A 257 25.88 3.19 -35.47
CA GLY A 257 25.30 4.24 -36.29
C GLY A 257 23.77 4.34 -36.23
N TYR A 258 23.10 3.22 -36.09
CA TYR A 258 21.62 3.13 -36.07
C TYR A 258 21.17 2.12 -35.02
N GLN A 259 20.06 2.46 -34.35
CA GLN A 259 19.42 1.54 -33.41
C GLN A 259 18.35 0.74 -34.14
N ASN A 260 18.61 -0.54 -34.36
CA ASN A 260 17.62 -1.46 -34.90
C ASN A 260 16.80 -2.05 -33.75
N LEU A 261 15.49 -1.88 -33.80
CA LEU A 261 14.56 -2.33 -32.76
C LEU A 261 13.56 -3.33 -33.32
N CYS A 262 13.26 -4.36 -32.55
CA CYS A 262 12.08 -5.20 -32.75
C CYS A 262 11.14 -5.03 -31.53
N ILE A 263 9.90 -4.64 -31.79
CA ILE A 263 8.89 -4.49 -30.74
C ILE A 263 7.79 -5.52 -30.95
N ARG A 264 7.47 -6.28 -29.92
CA ARG A 264 6.40 -7.27 -29.91
C ARG A 264 5.38 -6.97 -28.84
N LEU A 265 4.12 -6.96 -29.22
CA LEU A 265 3.01 -6.94 -28.27
C LEU A 265 2.37 -8.33 -28.23
N LYS A 266 2.27 -8.89 -27.00
CA LYS A 266 1.77 -10.26 -26.79
C LYS A 266 0.55 -10.23 -25.86
N ASP A 267 -0.39 -11.15 -26.07
CA ASP A 267 -1.52 -11.42 -25.19
C ASP A 267 -1.50 -12.91 -24.81
N GLY A 268 -1.28 -13.24 -23.54
CA GLY A 268 -1.20 -14.61 -23.05
C GLY A 268 -0.15 -15.47 -23.77
N GLY A 269 0.99 -14.88 -24.15
CA GLY A 269 2.05 -15.55 -24.90
C GLY A 269 1.89 -15.52 -26.43
N LYS A 270 0.71 -15.16 -26.96
CA LYS A 270 0.47 -15.01 -28.39
C LYS A 270 0.92 -13.62 -28.86
N THR A 271 1.80 -13.55 -29.84
CA THR A 271 2.17 -12.29 -30.49
C THR A 271 0.98 -11.77 -31.30
N LEU A 272 0.51 -10.57 -30.93
CA LEU A 272 -0.55 -9.85 -31.64
C LEU A 272 0.03 -8.96 -32.74
N LEU A 273 1.12 -8.26 -32.43
CA LEU A 273 1.80 -7.31 -33.30
C LEU A 273 3.32 -7.48 -33.16
N GLU A 274 4.01 -7.37 -34.27
CA GLU A 274 5.47 -7.30 -34.34
C GLU A 274 5.86 -6.21 -35.32
N ALA A 275 6.76 -5.32 -34.90
CA ALA A 275 7.28 -4.24 -35.74
C ALA A 275 8.80 -4.18 -35.61
N ASN A 276 9.48 -4.23 -36.76
CA ASN A 276 10.92 -4.01 -36.88
C ASN A 276 11.14 -2.62 -37.46
N THR A 277 12.03 -1.86 -36.87
CA THR A 277 12.30 -0.50 -37.28
C THR A 277 13.74 -0.10 -37.07
N LEU A 278 14.19 0.81 -37.94
CA LEU A 278 15.35 1.62 -37.71
C LEU A 278 14.93 2.83 -36.86
N TYR A 279 15.46 2.92 -35.65
CA TYR A 279 15.14 4.01 -34.73
C TYR A 279 16.21 5.10 -34.82
N ILE A 280 15.80 6.31 -35.21
CA ILE A 280 16.72 7.42 -35.47
C ILE A 280 16.53 8.56 -34.46
N GLY A 281 15.87 8.35 -33.33
CA GLY A 281 15.78 9.43 -32.33
C GLY A 281 14.40 9.73 -31.75
N SER A 282 14.05 10.94 -31.40
CA SER A 282 13.16 11.41 -30.35
C SER A 282 11.66 11.08 -30.38
N ASP A 283 11.12 10.57 -31.51
CA ASP A 283 9.65 10.55 -31.67
C ASP A 283 8.96 9.26 -31.22
N GLY A 284 9.73 8.27 -30.78
CA GLY A 284 9.18 6.99 -30.35
C GLY A 284 8.51 6.20 -31.50
N MET A 285 8.17 4.94 -31.21
CA MET A 285 7.39 4.12 -32.13
C MET A 285 5.95 4.08 -31.71
N LEU A 286 5.04 4.20 -32.67
CA LEU A 286 3.60 4.06 -32.47
C LEU A 286 3.12 2.69 -32.93
N ILE A 287 2.51 1.95 -32.02
CA ILE A 287 1.79 0.72 -32.31
C ILE A 287 0.30 0.98 -32.10
N THR A 288 -0.54 0.55 -33.06
CA THR A 288 -2.01 0.65 -32.94
C THR A 288 -2.59 -0.74 -32.75
N LEU A 289 -3.33 -0.93 -31.66
CA LEU A 289 -4.08 -2.15 -31.38
C LEU A 289 -5.57 -1.88 -31.50
N PHE A 290 -6.23 -2.54 -32.46
CA PHE A 290 -7.69 -2.44 -32.63
C PHE A 290 -8.43 -3.33 -31.64
N ASN A 291 -9.59 -2.85 -31.13
CA ASN A 291 -10.44 -3.53 -30.16
C ASN A 291 -9.65 -4.05 -28.96
N PRO A 292 -8.93 -3.17 -28.23
CA PRO A 292 -8.09 -3.59 -27.11
C PRO A 292 -8.95 -4.12 -25.96
N LYS A 293 -8.45 -5.14 -25.27
CA LYS A 293 -8.97 -5.50 -23.94
C LYS A 293 -8.47 -4.47 -22.96
N LEU A 294 -9.39 -3.81 -22.26
CA LEU A 294 -9.04 -2.77 -21.30
C LEU A 294 -8.64 -3.38 -19.95
N TRP A 295 -7.74 -2.70 -19.27
CA TRP A 295 -7.47 -2.94 -17.87
C TRP A 295 -8.55 -2.27 -17.01
N TRP A 296 -9.21 -3.04 -16.14
CA TRP A 296 -10.26 -2.56 -15.26
C TRP A 296 -9.90 -2.78 -13.79
N PRO A 297 -10.18 -1.80 -12.92
CA PRO A 297 -10.09 -2.00 -11.49
C PRO A 297 -11.27 -2.82 -10.96
N LYS A 298 -11.10 -3.44 -9.78
CA LYS A 298 -12.21 -4.05 -9.06
C LYS A 298 -13.29 -3.01 -8.71
N PRO A 299 -14.60 -3.37 -8.74
CA PRO A 299 -15.16 -4.70 -9.08
C PRO A 299 -15.61 -4.82 -10.56
N TRP A 300 -15.16 -3.97 -11.48
CA TRP A 300 -15.81 -3.73 -12.79
C TRP A 300 -15.40 -4.65 -13.93
N GLY A 301 -14.28 -5.33 -13.82
CA GLY A 301 -13.83 -6.17 -14.93
C GLY A 301 -12.54 -6.89 -14.63
N GLN A 302 -11.87 -7.34 -15.71
CA GLN A 302 -10.59 -8.01 -15.58
C GLN A 302 -9.44 -6.99 -15.70
N PRO A 303 -8.43 -7.04 -14.86
CA PRO A 303 -7.22 -6.23 -14.97
C PRO A 303 -6.32 -6.81 -16.07
N HIS A 304 -6.73 -6.63 -17.34
CA HIS A 304 -6.06 -7.25 -18.47
C HIS A 304 -4.70 -6.62 -18.74
N LEU A 305 -3.66 -7.45 -18.83
CA LEU A 305 -2.29 -7.04 -19.09
C LEU A 305 -1.78 -7.64 -20.40
N TYR A 306 -1.10 -6.80 -21.18
CA TYR A 306 -0.32 -7.22 -22.34
C TYR A 306 1.16 -7.25 -22.00
N THR A 307 1.91 -8.14 -22.68
CA THR A 307 3.37 -8.17 -22.59
C THR A 307 3.95 -7.38 -23.76
N LEU A 308 4.69 -6.32 -23.47
CA LEU A 308 5.47 -5.56 -24.43
C LEU A 308 6.94 -5.96 -24.32
N GLU A 309 7.51 -6.46 -25.41
CA GLU A 309 8.91 -6.86 -25.54
C GLU A 309 9.60 -5.93 -26.53
N VAL A 310 10.74 -5.37 -26.14
CA VAL A 310 11.57 -4.51 -26.98
C VAL A 310 12.98 -5.09 -27.04
N ALA A 311 13.42 -5.47 -28.24
CA ALA A 311 14.75 -5.99 -28.48
C ALA A 311 15.58 -4.97 -29.27
N LEU A 312 16.79 -4.70 -28.81
CA LEU A 312 17.79 -3.87 -29.47
C LEU A 312 18.75 -4.79 -30.26
N PHE A 313 19.01 -4.45 -31.51
CA PHE A 313 19.91 -5.16 -32.40
C PHE A 313 21.11 -4.28 -32.79
N ASP A 314 22.20 -4.96 -33.27
CA ASP A 314 23.32 -4.29 -33.89
C ASP A 314 22.97 -3.69 -35.29
N ASP A 315 23.90 -2.91 -35.86
CA ASP A 315 23.71 -2.25 -37.16
C ASP A 315 23.37 -3.22 -38.30
N ALA A 316 23.90 -4.42 -38.26
CA ALA A 316 23.64 -5.47 -39.26
C ALA A 316 22.28 -6.16 -39.06
N HIS A 317 21.57 -5.88 -37.96
CA HIS A 317 20.35 -6.57 -37.54
C HIS A 317 20.54 -8.10 -37.38
N GLU A 318 21.76 -8.51 -37.06
CA GLU A 318 22.11 -9.93 -36.94
C GLU A 318 22.12 -10.42 -35.51
N ARG A 319 22.38 -9.52 -34.54
CA ARG A 319 22.54 -9.90 -33.12
C ARG A 319 21.68 -9.06 -32.24
N ILE A 320 21.02 -9.71 -31.29
CA ILE A 320 20.33 -9.04 -30.21
C ILE A 320 21.37 -8.56 -29.19
N LEU A 321 21.35 -7.27 -28.86
CA LEU A 321 22.23 -6.64 -27.88
C LEU A 321 21.59 -6.63 -26.49
N ASP A 322 20.28 -6.34 -26.43
CA ASP A 322 19.52 -6.32 -25.18
C ASP A 322 18.01 -6.55 -25.44
N VAL A 323 17.29 -7.03 -24.44
CA VAL A 323 15.84 -7.23 -24.47
C VAL A 323 15.23 -6.75 -23.17
N GLN A 324 14.26 -5.86 -23.27
CA GLN A 324 13.43 -5.47 -22.13
C GLN A 324 11.98 -5.92 -22.32
N THR A 325 11.38 -6.41 -21.24
CA THR A 325 9.99 -6.85 -21.23
C THR A 325 9.24 -6.10 -20.14
N LYS A 326 8.04 -5.58 -20.49
CA LYS A 326 7.15 -4.90 -19.57
C LYS A 326 5.72 -5.42 -19.70
N GLN A 327 5.02 -5.55 -18.55
CA GLN A 327 3.58 -5.72 -18.56
C GLN A 327 2.94 -4.35 -18.66
N ILE A 328 1.94 -4.19 -19.53
CA ILE A 328 1.23 -2.94 -19.72
C ILE A 328 -0.28 -3.18 -19.69
N GLY A 329 -1.03 -2.29 -19.06
CA GLY A 329 -2.49 -2.27 -19.12
C GLY A 329 -2.99 -1.09 -19.93
N ILE A 330 -3.97 -1.33 -20.80
CA ILE A 330 -4.58 -0.27 -21.62
C ILE A 330 -5.78 0.27 -20.86
N ARG A 331 -5.71 1.51 -20.43
CA ARG A 331 -6.79 2.20 -19.71
C ARG A 331 -6.66 3.71 -19.82
N GLU A 332 -7.77 4.42 -19.59
CA GLU A 332 -7.80 5.86 -19.35
C GLU A 332 -8.06 6.10 -17.85
N VAL A 333 -7.31 6.99 -17.21
CA VAL A 333 -7.57 7.42 -15.83
C VAL A 333 -7.48 8.94 -15.73
N LYS A 334 -8.40 9.52 -14.96
CA LYS A 334 -8.43 10.96 -14.67
C LYS A 334 -8.80 11.19 -13.22
N LEU A 335 -8.13 12.10 -12.56
CA LEU A 335 -8.63 12.73 -11.34
C LEU A 335 -9.51 13.91 -11.76
N VAL A 336 -10.82 13.80 -11.53
CA VAL A 336 -11.79 14.82 -11.92
C VAL A 336 -11.92 15.85 -10.81
N ARG A 337 -11.48 17.06 -11.11
CA ARG A 337 -11.60 18.25 -10.25
C ARG A 337 -12.31 19.36 -11.01
N GLN A 338 -13.60 19.46 -10.81
CA GLN A 338 -14.46 20.45 -11.45
C GLN A 338 -15.12 21.32 -10.38
N ALA A 339 -14.96 22.64 -10.52
CA ALA A 339 -15.67 23.59 -9.68
C ALA A 339 -17.17 23.52 -9.98
N GLY A 340 -17.99 23.52 -8.93
CA GLY A 340 -19.43 23.51 -8.98
C GLY A 340 -20.02 24.42 -7.91
N HIS A 341 -21.34 24.47 -7.83
CA HIS A 341 -22.05 25.31 -6.84
C HIS A 341 -21.71 24.92 -5.38
N GLU A 342 -21.49 23.62 -5.11
CA GLU A 342 -21.23 23.07 -3.78
C GLU A 342 -19.74 22.75 -3.56
N GLY A 343 -18.82 23.46 -4.22
CA GLY A 343 -17.38 23.22 -4.11
C GLY A 343 -16.75 22.61 -5.35
N THR A 344 -15.65 21.87 -5.18
CA THR A 344 -14.89 21.26 -6.27
C THR A 344 -14.93 19.74 -6.13
N SER A 345 -15.32 19.02 -7.20
CA SER A 345 -15.28 17.55 -7.18
C SER A 345 -13.86 17.02 -6.97
N PHE A 346 -13.76 15.84 -6.39
CA PHE A 346 -12.50 15.12 -6.24
C PHE A 346 -12.78 13.61 -6.33
N TYR A 347 -12.62 13.03 -7.52
CA TYR A 347 -12.82 11.61 -7.73
C TYR A 347 -12.05 11.07 -8.93
N PHE A 348 -11.75 9.79 -8.91
CA PHE A 348 -11.12 9.10 -10.03
C PHE A 348 -12.18 8.64 -11.02
N GLN A 349 -11.87 8.82 -12.30
CA GLN A 349 -12.61 8.26 -13.42
C GLN A 349 -11.69 7.28 -14.15
N VAL A 350 -12.12 6.02 -14.27
CA VAL A 350 -11.37 4.99 -15.00
C VAL A 350 -12.20 4.51 -16.17
N ASN A 351 -11.63 4.54 -17.38
CA ASN A 351 -12.32 4.17 -18.60
C ASN A 351 -13.69 4.87 -18.71
N LYS A 352 -13.72 6.17 -18.45
CA LYS A 352 -14.90 7.05 -18.41
C LYS A 352 -15.93 6.77 -17.31
N GLN A 353 -15.69 5.79 -16.44
CA GLN A 353 -16.60 5.48 -15.32
C GLN A 353 -16.11 6.15 -14.03
N PRO A 354 -16.95 6.91 -13.30
CA PRO A 354 -16.60 7.47 -12.01
C PRO A 354 -16.47 6.36 -10.95
N LEU A 355 -15.37 6.30 -10.24
CA LEU A 355 -15.08 5.27 -9.25
C LEU A 355 -15.24 5.82 -7.83
N PHE A 356 -15.94 5.09 -6.96
CA PHE A 356 -15.80 5.28 -5.52
C PHE A 356 -14.55 4.53 -5.04
N ALA A 357 -13.51 5.26 -4.63
CA ALA A 357 -12.28 4.68 -4.11
C ALA A 357 -12.50 4.10 -2.70
N LYS A 358 -12.21 2.82 -2.53
CA LYS A 358 -12.33 2.07 -1.28
C LYS A 358 -10.98 1.48 -0.93
N GLY A 359 -10.42 1.83 0.21
CA GLY A 359 -9.11 1.30 0.53
C GLY A 359 -8.51 1.84 1.82
N ALA A 360 -7.20 1.85 1.83
CA ALA A 360 -6.41 2.25 2.99
C ALA A 360 -5.09 2.93 2.59
N ASN A 361 -4.49 3.60 3.56
CA ASN A 361 -3.11 4.03 3.48
C ASN A 361 -2.20 2.84 3.80
N TYR A 362 -1.22 2.62 2.95
CA TYR A 362 -0.19 1.61 3.09
C TYR A 362 1.11 2.24 3.59
N ILE A 363 1.70 1.68 4.63
CA ILE A 363 3.04 1.99 5.13
C ILE A 363 3.97 0.81 4.85
N PRO A 364 5.31 0.98 4.85
CA PRO A 364 6.23 -0.14 4.70
C PRO A 364 5.95 -1.24 5.72
N GLY A 365 5.87 -2.50 5.25
CA GLY A 365 5.44 -3.63 6.08
C GLY A 365 6.49 -4.17 7.05
N ASP A 366 7.69 -3.58 7.09
CA ASP A 366 8.77 -3.91 8.05
C ASP A 366 9.76 -2.76 8.14
N ASN A 367 10.35 -2.53 9.30
CA ASN A 367 11.49 -1.63 9.47
C ASN A 367 12.77 -2.22 8.84
N ILE A 368 12.88 -3.55 8.76
CA ILE A 368 13.98 -4.26 8.10
C ILE A 368 13.50 -4.70 6.70
N LEU A 369 13.55 -3.77 5.75
CA LEU A 369 12.98 -3.91 4.41
C LEU A 369 13.47 -5.16 3.65
N THR A 370 14.66 -5.68 3.97
CA THR A 370 15.25 -6.86 3.33
C THR A 370 14.62 -8.19 3.76
N LYS A 371 13.75 -8.20 4.76
CA LYS A 371 12.96 -9.38 5.15
C LYS A 371 11.76 -9.65 4.26
N ARG A 372 11.36 -8.69 3.42
CA ARG A 372 10.20 -8.83 2.56
C ARG A 372 10.47 -9.74 1.36
N THR A 373 9.60 -10.70 1.15
CA THR A 373 9.67 -11.73 0.11
C THR A 373 8.50 -11.60 -0.88
N ASP A 374 8.50 -12.40 -1.94
CA ASP A 374 7.35 -12.49 -2.85
C ASP A 374 6.06 -12.87 -2.10
N GLU A 375 6.18 -13.76 -1.12
CA GLU A 375 5.07 -14.16 -0.26
C GLU A 375 4.51 -12.98 0.55
N THR A 376 5.36 -12.06 1.00
CA THR A 376 4.95 -10.85 1.72
C THR A 376 4.01 -10.00 0.87
N PHE A 377 4.39 -9.73 -0.39
CA PHE A 377 3.56 -8.92 -1.29
C PHE A 377 2.29 -9.66 -1.71
N ARG A 378 2.38 -10.95 -2.00
CA ARG A 378 1.22 -11.77 -2.33
C ARG A 378 0.18 -11.74 -1.21
N LYS A 379 0.60 -11.97 0.05
CA LYS A 379 -0.29 -11.93 1.23
C LYS A 379 -0.88 -10.55 1.46
N LEU A 380 -0.09 -9.49 1.32
CA LEU A 380 -0.58 -8.12 1.43
C LEU A 380 -1.78 -7.88 0.48
N PHE A 381 -1.64 -8.28 -0.78
CA PHE A 381 -2.72 -8.11 -1.74
C PHE A 381 -3.86 -9.12 -1.56
N ASP A 382 -3.62 -10.30 -0.97
CA ASP A 382 -4.69 -11.20 -0.51
C ASP A 382 -5.53 -10.52 0.60
N ASP A 383 -4.89 -9.80 1.53
CA ASP A 383 -5.56 -9.03 2.58
C ASP A 383 -6.39 -7.86 1.99
N VAL A 384 -5.83 -7.16 0.99
CA VAL A 384 -6.52 -6.07 0.25
C VAL A 384 -7.76 -6.60 -0.47
N GLU A 385 -7.64 -7.74 -1.15
CA GLU A 385 -8.76 -8.39 -1.84
C GLU A 385 -9.82 -8.92 -0.88
N PHE A 386 -9.41 -9.53 0.23
CA PHE A 386 -10.32 -9.98 1.28
C PHE A 386 -11.17 -8.83 1.81
N ALA A 387 -10.59 -7.65 1.98
CA ALA A 387 -11.26 -6.46 2.47
C ALA A 387 -12.08 -5.70 1.40
N GLU A 388 -12.25 -6.25 0.18
CA GLU A 388 -12.99 -5.64 -0.93
C GLU A 388 -12.49 -4.24 -1.32
N MET A 389 -11.19 -3.98 -1.13
CA MET A 389 -10.56 -2.73 -1.51
C MET A 389 -10.30 -2.67 -3.02
N ASN A 390 -10.27 -1.45 -3.57
CA ASN A 390 -9.91 -1.18 -4.96
C ASN A 390 -8.79 -0.14 -5.10
N MET A 391 -8.30 0.41 -3.98
CA MET A 391 -7.23 1.41 -3.97
C MET A 391 -6.35 1.28 -2.72
N LEU A 392 -5.05 1.52 -2.90
CA LEU A 392 -4.10 1.79 -1.82
C LEU A 392 -3.41 3.13 -2.06
N ARG A 393 -3.15 3.87 -1.00
CA ARG A 393 -2.22 5.01 -1.03
C ARG A 393 -0.89 4.58 -0.44
N VAL A 394 0.16 4.65 -1.27
CA VAL A 394 1.56 4.49 -0.81
C VAL A 394 1.98 5.82 -0.19
N TRP A 395 1.99 5.84 1.11
CA TRP A 395 2.17 7.04 1.93
C TRP A 395 3.59 7.61 1.88
N GLY A 396 3.72 8.95 1.86
CA GLY A 396 4.96 9.69 1.60
C GLY A 396 6.04 9.64 2.69
N GLY A 397 5.76 9.11 3.87
CA GLY A 397 6.78 8.90 4.91
C GLY A 397 7.49 7.54 4.82
N GLY A 398 7.13 6.72 3.83
CA GLY A 398 7.64 5.36 3.61
C GLY A 398 8.74 5.28 2.55
N ILE A 399 8.52 4.40 1.58
CA ILE A 399 9.41 4.15 0.44
C ILE A 399 8.60 4.03 -0.86
N TYR A 400 9.27 4.24 -2.00
CA TYR A 400 8.75 3.72 -3.27
C TYR A 400 8.93 2.21 -3.24
N GLU A 401 7.82 1.47 -3.38
CA GLU A 401 7.83 0.03 -3.17
C GLU A 401 8.61 -0.75 -4.24
N ASP A 402 8.83 -2.03 -3.95
CA ASP A 402 9.42 -3.00 -4.85
C ASP A 402 8.52 -3.21 -6.08
N GLU A 403 9.07 -3.59 -7.24
CA GLU A 403 8.31 -3.90 -8.46
C GLU A 403 7.18 -4.91 -8.19
N ARG A 404 7.43 -5.91 -7.36
CA ARG A 404 6.47 -6.96 -7.00
C ARG A 404 5.18 -6.40 -6.38
N PHE A 405 5.26 -5.28 -5.65
CA PHE A 405 4.08 -4.59 -5.11
C PHE A 405 3.20 -4.04 -6.23
N TYR A 406 3.81 -3.35 -7.19
CA TYR A 406 3.05 -2.75 -8.30
C TYR A 406 2.55 -3.81 -9.28
N GLU A 407 3.34 -4.87 -9.54
CA GLU A 407 2.93 -6.03 -10.36
C GLU A 407 1.71 -6.75 -9.75
N GLU A 408 1.67 -6.92 -8.43
CA GLU A 408 0.49 -7.47 -7.74
C GLU A 408 -0.72 -6.53 -7.86
N ALA A 409 -0.55 -5.22 -7.71
CA ALA A 409 -1.60 -4.23 -7.90
C ALA A 409 -2.15 -4.26 -9.34
N ASP A 410 -1.25 -4.29 -10.34
CA ASP A 410 -1.62 -4.38 -11.76
C ASP A 410 -2.44 -5.63 -12.05
N ARG A 411 -1.97 -6.79 -11.57
CA ARG A 411 -2.59 -8.09 -11.79
C ARG A 411 -3.95 -8.23 -11.13
N ARG A 412 -4.17 -7.56 -10.00
CA ARG A 412 -5.41 -7.66 -9.20
C ARG A 412 -6.38 -6.51 -9.43
N GLY A 413 -6.02 -5.52 -10.24
CA GLY A 413 -6.88 -4.36 -10.51
C GLY A 413 -7.05 -3.44 -9.30
N ILE A 414 -5.98 -3.25 -8.52
CA ILE A 414 -5.95 -2.34 -7.38
C ILE A 414 -5.27 -1.04 -7.80
N LEU A 415 -5.97 0.08 -7.63
CA LEU A 415 -5.44 1.40 -7.94
C LEU A 415 -4.40 1.84 -6.91
N ILE A 416 -3.37 2.53 -7.33
CA ILE A 416 -2.30 3.06 -6.47
C ILE A 416 -2.25 4.59 -6.57
N TRP A 417 -2.48 5.24 -5.45
CA TRP A 417 -2.12 6.62 -5.21
C TRP A 417 -0.68 6.66 -4.71
N GLN A 418 0.24 7.23 -5.47
CA GLN A 418 1.67 7.25 -5.14
C GLN A 418 2.11 8.61 -4.64
N ASP A 419 2.52 8.67 -3.37
CA ASP A 419 3.22 9.85 -2.83
C ASP A 419 4.71 9.81 -3.21
N PHE A 420 5.32 10.99 -3.42
CA PHE A 420 6.76 11.17 -3.28
C PHE A 420 7.14 11.11 -1.80
N MET A 421 8.37 10.66 -1.50
CA MET A 421 8.77 10.36 -0.12
C MET A 421 9.12 11.63 0.66
N PHE A 422 8.05 12.36 1.03
CA PHE A 422 8.06 13.57 1.84
C PHE A 422 6.80 13.58 2.73
N ALA A 423 6.98 13.77 4.05
CA ALA A 423 5.83 13.73 4.97
C ALA A 423 6.06 14.57 6.22
N CYS A 424 5.06 15.36 6.63
CA CYS A 424 4.91 16.02 7.93
C CYS A 424 6.11 16.88 8.39
N THR A 425 6.96 17.31 7.46
CA THR A 425 8.29 17.88 7.75
C THR A 425 8.59 18.98 6.74
N ALA A 426 9.20 20.07 7.15
CA ALA A 426 9.78 21.03 6.20
C ALA A 426 11.15 20.52 5.73
N TYR A 427 11.43 20.69 4.44
CA TYR A 427 12.68 20.26 3.81
C TYR A 427 13.44 21.45 3.23
N PRO A 428 14.79 21.40 3.17
CA PRO A 428 15.58 22.41 2.48
C PRO A 428 15.38 22.31 0.95
N ALA A 429 15.58 23.41 0.25
CA ALA A 429 15.54 23.46 -1.21
C ALA A 429 16.76 24.18 -1.79
N ASP A 430 17.96 23.98 -1.20
CA ASP A 430 19.19 24.39 -1.84
C ASP A 430 19.44 23.58 -3.14
N SER A 431 20.37 24.06 -3.97
CA SER A 431 20.61 23.46 -5.28
C SER A 431 21.01 21.99 -5.23
N ALA A 432 21.79 21.58 -4.24
CA ALA A 432 22.25 20.20 -4.11
C ALA A 432 21.09 19.28 -3.71
N PHE A 433 20.22 19.72 -2.79
CA PHE A 433 19.04 18.98 -2.40
C PHE A 433 18.04 18.89 -3.57
N LEU A 434 17.79 20.00 -4.29
CA LEU A 434 16.92 20.01 -5.47
C LEU A 434 17.45 19.09 -6.57
N ASP A 435 18.75 19.05 -6.82
CA ASP A 435 19.35 18.11 -7.80
C ASP A 435 19.20 16.65 -7.38
N ASN A 436 19.35 16.36 -6.10
CA ASN A 436 19.13 15.02 -5.56
C ASN A 436 17.68 14.58 -5.72
N VAL A 437 16.73 15.43 -5.37
CA VAL A 437 15.28 15.18 -5.57
C VAL A 437 14.94 15.04 -7.06
N ARG A 438 15.57 15.83 -7.94
CA ARG A 438 15.36 15.70 -9.40
C ARG A 438 15.78 14.32 -9.91
N ARG A 439 16.94 13.82 -9.50
CA ARG A 439 17.44 12.47 -9.85
C ARG A 439 16.48 11.40 -9.33
N GLU A 440 15.99 11.55 -8.10
CA GLU A 440 15.01 10.64 -7.49
C GLU A 440 13.70 10.60 -8.27
N ALA A 441 13.12 11.75 -8.51
CA ALA A 441 11.84 11.83 -9.22
C ALA A 441 11.96 11.34 -10.67
N ASP A 442 13.03 11.68 -11.39
CA ASP A 442 13.28 11.17 -12.74
C ASP A 442 13.38 9.63 -12.73
N TYR A 443 14.16 9.07 -11.82
CA TYR A 443 14.33 7.62 -11.68
C TYR A 443 13.01 6.92 -11.34
N GLN A 444 12.29 7.40 -10.32
CA GLN A 444 11.10 6.71 -9.84
C GLN A 444 9.90 6.85 -10.78
N VAL A 445 9.69 8.03 -11.37
CA VAL A 445 8.60 8.19 -12.34
C VAL A 445 8.84 7.33 -13.58
N ARG A 446 10.06 7.29 -14.14
CA ARG A 446 10.39 6.41 -15.27
C ARG A 446 10.21 4.94 -14.93
N ARG A 447 10.61 4.54 -13.74
CA ARG A 447 10.47 3.15 -13.25
C ARG A 447 9.01 2.73 -13.17
N LEU A 448 8.13 3.61 -12.66
CA LEU A 448 6.79 3.25 -12.23
C LEU A 448 5.67 3.60 -13.22
N LYS A 449 5.85 4.57 -14.11
CA LYS A 449 4.77 5.09 -14.95
C LYS A 449 4.12 4.09 -15.90
N HIS A 450 4.77 2.97 -16.21
CA HIS A 450 4.19 1.93 -17.06
C HIS A 450 3.14 1.06 -16.34
N HIS A 451 3.08 1.10 -15.00
CA HIS A 451 2.10 0.37 -14.23
C HIS A 451 0.70 0.97 -14.38
N PRO A 452 -0.29 0.20 -14.89
CA PRO A 452 -1.65 0.70 -15.06
C PRO A 452 -2.35 0.98 -13.73
N SER A 453 -1.91 0.36 -12.64
CA SER A 453 -2.45 0.58 -11.29
C SER A 453 -2.21 1.99 -10.77
N ILE A 454 -1.09 2.64 -11.11
CA ILE A 454 -0.78 4.00 -10.62
C ILE A 454 -1.70 5.00 -11.28
N VAL A 455 -2.43 5.78 -10.47
CA VAL A 455 -3.45 6.72 -10.95
C VAL A 455 -3.20 8.18 -10.55
N LEU A 456 -2.28 8.43 -9.63
CA LEU A 456 -1.99 9.75 -9.10
C LEU A 456 -0.57 9.84 -8.58
N TRP A 457 0.09 10.96 -8.82
CA TRP A 457 1.32 11.38 -8.16
C TRP A 457 1.00 12.47 -7.14
N CYS A 458 1.43 12.29 -5.90
CA CYS A 458 1.26 13.27 -4.82
C CYS A 458 2.61 13.73 -4.31
N GLY A 459 2.80 15.04 -4.22
CA GLY A 459 4.09 15.64 -3.86
C GLY A 459 4.51 15.34 -2.44
N ASN A 460 3.57 15.41 -1.49
CA ASN A 460 3.88 15.16 -0.07
C ASN A 460 2.64 14.81 0.75
N ASN A 461 2.89 14.27 1.95
CA ASN A 461 1.92 14.12 3.02
C ASN A 461 1.99 15.30 4.00
N GLU A 462 0.90 16.06 4.13
CA GLU A 462 0.61 17.07 5.18
C GLU A 462 1.62 18.22 5.35
N ILE A 463 2.57 18.43 4.43
CA ILE A 463 3.56 19.51 4.63
C ILE A 463 2.90 20.88 4.49
N GLU A 464 2.00 21.07 3.53
CA GLU A 464 1.24 22.32 3.41
C GLU A 464 0.36 22.56 4.64
N GLU A 465 -0.24 21.51 5.18
CA GLU A 465 -0.97 21.51 6.43
C GLU A 465 -0.10 22.00 7.59
N GLY A 466 1.10 21.43 7.72
CA GLY A 466 2.07 21.80 8.73
C GLY A 466 2.49 23.28 8.65
N ILE A 467 2.82 23.74 7.44
CA ILE A 467 3.18 25.15 7.20
C ILE A 467 2.04 26.07 7.61
N LYS A 468 0.81 25.76 7.27
CA LYS A 468 -0.34 26.66 7.49
C LYS A 468 -0.92 26.57 8.90
N TYR A 469 -0.92 25.37 9.54
CA TYR A 469 -1.80 25.11 10.68
C TYR A 469 -1.14 24.49 11.91
N TRP A 470 0.11 23.93 11.81
CA TRP A 470 0.75 23.30 12.97
C TRP A 470 1.57 24.25 13.83
N GLY A 471 1.36 25.55 13.67
CA GLY A 471 1.98 26.55 14.52
C GLY A 471 3.46 26.82 14.22
N TRP A 472 4.00 26.34 13.10
CA TRP A 472 5.39 26.59 12.71
C TRP A 472 5.69 28.09 12.60
N GLN A 473 4.73 28.90 12.15
CA GLN A 473 4.83 30.35 12.08
C GLN A 473 5.19 30.99 13.44
N SER A 474 4.72 30.42 14.56
CA SER A 474 5.00 30.92 15.92
C SER A 474 6.24 30.28 16.56
N ARG A 475 6.69 29.11 16.07
CA ARG A 475 7.85 28.37 16.60
C ARG A 475 9.18 28.86 16.04
N TYR A 476 9.16 29.48 14.86
CA TYR A 476 10.35 29.91 14.12
C TYR A 476 10.36 31.42 13.89
N SER A 477 11.56 32.02 13.68
CA SER A 477 11.65 33.41 13.27
C SER A 477 10.96 33.64 11.91
N LYS A 478 10.54 34.88 11.66
CA LYS A 478 9.90 35.24 10.38
C LYS A 478 10.75 34.84 9.17
N ALA A 479 12.06 35.03 9.24
CA ALA A 479 12.97 34.68 8.14
C ALA A 479 13.06 33.16 7.93
N GLN A 480 13.12 32.36 9.00
CA GLN A 480 13.13 30.91 8.93
C GLN A 480 11.82 30.36 8.40
N TYR A 481 10.69 30.89 8.87
CA TYR A 481 9.38 30.47 8.39
C TYR A 481 9.17 30.80 6.90
N GLU A 482 9.59 32.00 6.46
CA GLU A 482 9.51 32.40 5.06
C GLU A 482 10.42 31.52 4.17
N ARG A 483 11.61 31.15 4.67
CA ARG A 483 12.46 30.19 3.97
C ARG A 483 11.75 28.84 3.77
N MET A 484 11.12 28.27 4.80
CA MET A 484 10.37 27.02 4.68
C MET A 484 9.26 27.11 3.64
N ARG A 485 8.58 28.25 3.55
CA ARG A 485 7.55 28.50 2.54
C ARG A 485 8.13 28.49 1.13
N VAL A 486 9.24 29.22 0.91
CA VAL A 486 9.91 29.28 -0.39
C VAL A 486 10.46 27.91 -0.78
N ASP A 487 11.10 27.20 0.17
CA ASP A 487 11.62 25.86 -0.04
C ASP A 487 10.48 24.89 -0.44
N TYR A 488 9.31 24.99 0.19
CA TYR A 488 8.11 24.24 -0.18
C TYR A 488 7.65 24.54 -1.61
N GLU A 489 7.58 25.81 -1.99
CA GLU A 489 7.15 26.22 -3.33
C GLU A 489 8.10 25.67 -4.41
N LEU A 490 9.41 25.77 -4.18
CA LEU A 490 10.43 25.26 -5.10
C LEU A 490 10.34 23.74 -5.29
N LEU A 491 10.11 22.98 -4.22
CA LEU A 491 10.02 21.52 -4.29
C LEU A 491 8.69 21.05 -4.91
N PHE A 492 7.57 21.50 -4.33
CA PHE A 492 6.25 20.88 -4.56
C PHE A 492 5.38 21.60 -5.58
N LEU A 493 5.64 22.90 -5.83
CA LEU A 493 4.89 23.68 -6.82
C LEU A 493 5.69 23.96 -8.10
N GLU A 494 7.02 23.77 -8.08
CA GLU A 494 7.88 24.03 -9.22
C GLU A 494 8.58 22.77 -9.74
N LEU A 495 9.46 22.16 -8.94
CA LEU A 495 10.32 21.04 -9.38
C LEU A 495 9.49 19.79 -9.72
N LEU A 496 8.77 19.23 -8.76
CA LEU A 496 8.05 17.96 -8.94
C LEU A 496 6.96 18.03 -10.02
N PRO A 497 6.07 19.06 -10.07
CA PRO A 497 5.06 19.12 -11.12
C PRO A 497 5.66 19.26 -12.52
N ARG A 498 6.75 20.02 -12.69
CA ARG A 498 7.44 20.12 -14.00
C ARG A 498 8.05 18.78 -14.42
N LEU A 499 8.59 18.03 -13.48
CA LEU A 499 9.14 16.69 -13.76
C LEU A 499 8.04 15.71 -14.13
N VAL A 500 6.97 15.65 -13.36
CA VAL A 500 5.83 14.75 -13.65
C VAL A 500 5.20 15.12 -14.99
N GLN A 501 4.95 16.40 -15.27
CA GLN A 501 4.38 16.84 -16.54
C GLN A 501 5.26 16.43 -17.74
N ARG A 502 6.58 16.48 -17.58
CA ARG A 502 7.52 16.06 -18.64
C ARG A 502 7.56 14.55 -18.82
N LEU A 503 7.55 13.78 -17.71
CA LEU A 503 7.81 12.35 -17.71
C LEU A 503 6.55 11.52 -17.85
N ASP A 504 5.44 11.96 -17.27
CA ASP A 504 4.16 11.25 -17.20
C ASP A 504 2.98 12.24 -17.31
N PRO A 505 2.82 12.90 -18.47
CA PRO A 505 1.85 14.00 -18.66
C PRO A 505 0.39 13.57 -18.53
N ASP A 506 0.10 12.28 -18.65
CA ASP A 506 -1.25 11.73 -18.61
C ASP A 506 -1.77 11.48 -17.19
N ARG A 507 -0.88 11.46 -16.19
CA ARG A 507 -1.29 11.33 -14.77
C ARG A 507 -1.29 12.67 -14.07
N THR A 508 -2.33 12.86 -13.27
CA THR A 508 -2.45 14.06 -12.44
C THR A 508 -1.37 14.07 -11.36
N TYR A 509 -0.80 15.25 -11.13
CA TYR A 509 0.00 15.57 -9.97
C TYR A 509 -0.80 16.47 -9.03
N ILE A 510 -0.78 16.17 -7.72
CA ILE A 510 -1.21 17.07 -6.65
C ILE A 510 -0.01 17.36 -5.75
N HIS A 511 0.10 18.60 -5.28
CA HIS A 511 1.31 19.00 -4.54
C HIS A 511 1.34 18.48 -3.11
N SER A 512 0.18 18.25 -2.49
CA SER A 512 0.04 17.77 -1.11
C SER A 512 -1.24 16.94 -0.96
N SER A 513 -1.26 16.03 0.00
CA SER A 513 -2.48 15.42 0.55
C SER A 513 -2.52 15.74 2.06
N PRO A 514 -3.58 16.39 2.59
CA PRO A 514 -4.71 16.92 1.83
C PRO A 514 -4.29 18.07 0.91
N TYR A 515 -5.00 18.19 -0.24
CA TYR A 515 -4.65 19.18 -1.26
C TYR A 515 -4.95 20.62 -0.83
N SER A 516 -6.06 20.84 -0.17
CA SER A 516 -6.47 22.18 0.32
C SER A 516 -7.36 22.14 1.56
N ALA A 517 -7.74 20.95 2.00
CA ALA A 517 -8.64 20.77 3.13
C ALA A 517 -7.87 20.55 4.43
N ASN A 518 -8.45 21.03 5.52
CA ASN A 518 -7.99 20.79 6.88
C ASN A 518 -9.17 20.34 7.73
N TRP A 519 -9.00 19.31 8.58
CA TRP A 519 -10.07 18.77 9.38
C TRP A 519 -10.70 19.82 10.33
N GLY A 520 -9.94 20.82 10.79
CA GLY A 520 -10.42 21.96 11.56
C GLY A 520 -11.16 23.05 10.76
N ARG A 521 -11.29 22.88 9.42
CA ARG A 521 -11.91 23.84 8.50
C ARG A 521 -12.94 23.16 7.61
N PRO A 522 -14.14 22.87 8.13
CA PRO A 522 -15.18 22.15 7.39
C PRO A 522 -15.56 22.77 6.05
N GLU A 523 -15.43 24.07 5.90
CA GLU A 523 -15.68 24.80 4.65
C GLU A 523 -14.77 24.36 3.50
N SER A 524 -13.59 23.79 3.79
CA SER A 524 -12.65 23.29 2.77
C SER A 524 -12.94 21.86 2.31
N TRP A 525 -13.75 21.08 3.04
CA TRP A 525 -13.95 19.65 2.80
C TRP A 525 -14.66 19.32 1.50
N LEU A 526 -15.38 20.29 0.93
CA LEU A 526 -16.04 20.14 -0.37
C LEU A 526 -15.17 20.58 -1.55
N HIS A 527 -13.86 20.83 -1.35
CA HIS A 527 -12.98 21.34 -2.39
C HIS A 527 -11.82 20.41 -2.76
N SER A 528 -11.55 19.37 -1.93
CA SER A 528 -10.43 18.43 -2.16
C SER A 528 -10.60 17.15 -1.37
N ASP A 529 -9.51 16.37 -1.27
CA ASP A 529 -9.37 15.30 -0.30
C ASP A 529 -9.14 15.86 1.12
N VAL A 530 -9.48 15.07 2.13
CA VAL A 530 -9.49 15.46 3.55
C VAL A 530 -8.76 14.40 4.36
N HIS A 531 -7.85 14.85 5.25
CA HIS A 531 -7.37 14.06 6.37
C HIS A 531 -8.26 14.39 7.59
N TYR A 532 -9.24 13.52 7.87
CA TYR A 532 -10.23 13.75 8.92
C TYR A 532 -9.75 13.23 10.27
N TRP A 533 -8.94 14.02 10.95
CA TRP A 533 -8.44 13.75 12.29
C TRP A 533 -9.29 14.37 13.41
N GLY A 534 -10.49 14.84 13.10
CA GLY A 534 -11.54 15.15 14.08
C GLY A 534 -11.85 13.95 14.97
N LEU A 535 -11.92 12.76 14.38
CA LEU A 535 -11.73 11.51 15.11
C LEU A 535 -10.29 11.44 15.64
N TRP A 536 -10.08 10.74 16.73
CA TRP A 536 -8.79 10.55 17.34
C TRP A 536 -8.24 11.86 17.95
N TYR A 537 -7.43 12.66 17.23
CA TYR A 537 -6.80 13.87 17.77
C TYR A 537 -7.79 14.95 18.15
N GLY A 538 -8.86 15.13 17.39
CA GLY A 538 -9.92 16.11 17.68
C GLY A 538 -10.94 15.62 18.70
N LYS A 539 -10.88 14.36 19.13
CA LYS A 539 -11.77 13.75 20.13
C LYS A 539 -13.26 13.82 19.78
N GLU A 540 -13.59 13.99 18.52
CA GLU A 540 -14.98 13.98 18.06
C GLU A 540 -15.56 12.57 18.12
N PRO A 541 -16.85 12.39 18.45
CA PRO A 541 -17.48 11.08 18.42
C PRO A 541 -17.58 10.56 16.99
N PHE A 542 -17.71 9.24 16.81
CA PHE A 542 -17.78 8.63 15.48
C PHE A 542 -18.96 9.12 14.63
N ASP A 543 -20.10 9.42 15.27
CA ASP A 543 -21.30 9.95 14.62
C ASP A 543 -21.18 11.44 14.19
N ALA A 544 -20.12 12.14 14.58
CA ALA A 544 -19.87 13.49 14.10
C ALA A 544 -19.77 13.56 12.56
N VAL A 545 -19.30 12.50 11.91
CA VAL A 545 -19.21 12.42 10.45
C VAL A 545 -20.57 12.49 9.75
N ASP A 546 -21.67 12.15 10.43
CA ASP A 546 -23.01 12.08 9.81
C ASP A 546 -23.49 13.40 9.22
N ASN A 547 -23.00 14.51 9.75
CA ASN A 547 -23.35 15.85 9.32
C ASN A 547 -22.18 16.61 8.66
N ARG A 548 -21.17 15.89 8.20
CA ARG A 548 -19.92 16.46 7.69
C ARG A 548 -19.55 15.90 6.32
N PRO A 549 -20.27 16.30 5.25
CA PRO A 549 -19.99 15.85 3.91
C PRO A 549 -18.58 16.31 3.48
N MET A 550 -17.84 15.42 2.85
CA MET A 550 -16.52 15.68 2.28
C MET A 550 -16.39 15.03 0.91
N ARG A 551 -15.51 15.55 0.05
CA ARG A 551 -15.35 15.03 -1.32
C ARG A 551 -14.61 13.70 -1.35
N PHE A 552 -13.62 13.53 -0.50
CA PHE A 552 -12.77 12.34 -0.45
C PHE A 552 -12.05 12.28 0.90
N ALA A 553 -12.27 11.26 1.69
CA ALA A 553 -11.55 11.03 2.92
C ALA A 553 -10.28 10.22 2.61
N SER A 554 -9.14 10.89 2.45
CA SER A 554 -7.85 10.25 2.12
C SER A 554 -7.10 9.76 3.36
N GLU A 555 -7.40 10.31 4.54
CA GLU A 555 -7.02 9.76 5.84
C GLU A 555 -8.10 9.99 6.90
N TYR A 556 -8.30 9.01 7.74
CA TYR A 556 -9.05 9.03 9.00
C TYR A 556 -8.81 7.70 9.70
N GLY A 557 -8.84 7.67 11.02
CA GLY A 557 -8.53 6.42 11.70
C GLY A 557 -8.78 6.44 13.20
N PHE A 558 -8.73 5.25 13.78
CA PHE A 558 -8.82 5.02 15.22
C PHE A 558 -7.91 3.87 15.62
N GLN A 559 -7.23 3.95 16.78
CA GLN A 559 -6.30 2.92 17.24
C GLN A 559 -6.97 1.80 18.02
N SER A 560 -6.35 0.63 17.99
CA SER A 560 -6.55 -0.44 18.96
C SER A 560 -5.28 -1.23 19.19
N PHE A 561 -5.22 -1.97 20.29
CA PHE A 561 -4.20 -2.98 20.51
C PHE A 561 -4.34 -4.13 19.50
N PRO A 562 -3.24 -4.79 19.08
CA PRO A 562 -3.32 -6.08 18.42
C PRO A 562 -3.88 -7.14 19.37
N ASP A 563 -4.19 -8.35 18.84
CA ASP A 563 -4.69 -9.45 19.68
C ASP A 563 -3.71 -9.81 20.81
N VAL A 564 -4.24 -10.34 21.91
CA VAL A 564 -3.46 -10.74 23.09
C VAL A 564 -2.33 -11.71 22.76
N ASP A 565 -2.51 -12.61 21.81
CA ASP A 565 -1.43 -13.51 21.39
C ASP A 565 -0.33 -12.81 20.62
N ALA A 566 -0.66 -11.76 19.87
CA ALA A 566 0.33 -10.87 19.26
C ALA A 566 1.11 -10.08 20.31
N LEU A 567 0.43 -9.59 21.36
CA LEU A 567 1.09 -8.92 22.49
C LEU A 567 2.10 -9.84 23.18
N LYS A 568 1.76 -11.13 23.37
CA LYS A 568 2.66 -12.15 23.96
C LYS A 568 3.93 -12.41 23.15
N GLN A 569 4.00 -12.01 21.86
CA GLN A 569 5.21 -12.15 21.05
C GLN A 569 6.31 -11.17 21.47
N PHE A 570 5.94 -10.00 22.02
CA PHE A 570 6.90 -8.96 22.38
C PHE A 570 6.85 -8.52 23.85
N ALA A 571 5.89 -9.00 24.64
CA ALA A 571 5.69 -8.64 26.04
C ALA A 571 5.65 -9.89 26.93
N ARG A 572 5.98 -9.73 28.21
CA ARG A 572 5.86 -10.75 29.24
C ARG A 572 4.53 -10.64 29.99
N PRO A 573 4.12 -11.64 30.76
CA PRO A 573 2.90 -11.55 31.56
C PRO A 573 2.82 -10.33 32.49
N GLU A 574 3.93 -9.94 33.12
CA GLU A 574 4.02 -8.73 33.96
C GLU A 574 3.88 -7.40 33.20
N ASP A 575 4.10 -7.40 31.87
CA ASP A 575 3.94 -6.24 31.01
C ASP A 575 2.49 -6.05 30.52
N MET A 576 1.60 -7.02 30.78
CA MET A 576 0.23 -7.03 30.27
C MET A 576 -0.67 -6.08 31.05
N SER A 577 -0.39 -4.80 30.96
CA SER A 577 -1.23 -3.73 31.51
C SER A 577 -1.08 -2.45 30.70
N LEU A 578 -2.14 -1.66 30.68
CA LEU A 578 -2.19 -0.39 29.92
C LEU A 578 -1.07 0.59 30.35
N GLU A 579 -0.67 0.52 31.61
CA GLU A 579 0.28 1.44 32.24
C GLU A 579 1.72 0.91 32.22
N SER A 580 1.97 -0.28 31.70
CA SER A 580 3.32 -0.84 31.66
C SER A 580 4.22 -0.04 30.71
N ASP A 581 5.51 0.00 31.04
CA ASP A 581 6.51 0.70 30.21
C ASP A 581 6.63 0.06 28.83
N VAL A 582 6.37 -1.25 28.70
CA VAL A 582 6.39 -1.96 27.43
C VAL A 582 5.23 -1.53 26.56
N MET A 583 4.00 -1.48 27.08
CA MET A 583 2.83 -1.03 26.31
C MET A 583 2.93 0.44 25.94
N ARG A 584 3.54 1.28 26.80
CA ARG A 584 3.84 2.69 26.47
C ARG A 584 4.90 2.80 25.37
N GLN A 585 5.94 1.95 25.38
CA GLN A 585 6.99 1.95 24.35
C GLN A 585 6.43 1.56 22.99
N HIS A 586 5.48 0.62 22.92
CA HIS A 586 4.84 0.15 21.70
C HIS A 586 3.64 1.03 21.28
N GLN A 587 3.24 2.00 22.13
CA GLN A 587 2.31 3.08 21.78
C GLN A 587 3.09 4.33 21.44
N LYS A 588 3.23 4.65 20.17
CA LYS A 588 4.04 5.79 19.71
C LYS A 588 3.28 7.12 19.70
N ALA A 589 1.95 7.09 19.59
CA ALA A 589 1.13 8.26 19.76
C ALA A 589 0.97 8.59 21.26
N SER A 590 1.51 9.70 21.70
CA SER A 590 1.71 10.06 23.12
C SER A 590 0.44 9.94 24.00
N THR A 591 -0.74 10.19 23.45
CA THR A 591 -2.03 10.13 24.14
C THR A 591 -2.86 8.89 23.80
N GLY A 592 -2.32 7.96 22.98
CA GLY A 592 -3.11 6.89 22.37
C GLY A 592 -3.85 6.00 23.35
N ASN A 593 -3.16 5.51 24.40
CA ASN A 593 -3.80 4.62 25.37
C ASN A 593 -4.93 5.31 26.14
N SER A 594 -4.76 6.60 26.49
CA SER A 594 -5.81 7.37 27.18
C SER A 594 -6.99 7.68 26.24
N LEU A 595 -6.73 7.93 24.96
CA LEU A 595 -7.80 8.18 23.98
C LEU A 595 -8.64 6.93 23.75
N ILE A 596 -8.03 5.72 23.62
CA ILE A 596 -8.77 4.47 23.51
C ILE A 596 -9.72 4.31 24.69
N ARG A 597 -9.25 4.55 25.93
CA ARG A 597 -10.08 4.50 27.13
C ARG A 597 -11.20 5.55 27.11
N GLU A 598 -10.89 6.81 26.78
CA GLU A 598 -11.86 7.91 26.71
C GLU A 598 -13.01 7.61 25.75
N TYR A 599 -12.70 7.11 24.55
CA TYR A 599 -13.74 6.71 23.59
C TYR A 599 -14.49 5.47 24.03
N MET A 600 -13.81 4.51 24.66
CA MET A 600 -14.47 3.32 25.20
C MET A 600 -15.53 3.70 26.25
N GLU A 601 -15.25 4.64 27.15
CA GLU A 601 -16.20 5.14 28.16
C GLU A 601 -17.48 5.75 27.55
N ARG A 602 -17.40 6.27 26.32
CA ARG A 602 -18.57 6.85 25.64
C ARG A 602 -19.57 5.78 25.22
N ASP A 603 -19.09 4.64 24.70
CA ASP A 603 -19.93 3.68 23.99
C ASP A 603 -20.00 2.30 24.66
N TYR A 604 -19.03 1.96 25.51
CA TYR A 604 -18.87 0.65 26.14
C TYR A 604 -18.66 0.77 27.65
N ARG A 605 -18.81 -0.33 28.37
CA ARG A 605 -18.26 -0.46 29.73
C ARG A 605 -16.76 -0.73 29.62
N VAL A 606 -15.97 -0.03 30.42
CA VAL A 606 -14.51 -0.21 30.44
C VAL A 606 -14.14 -1.42 31.29
N PRO A 607 -13.58 -2.47 30.71
CA PRO A 607 -13.16 -3.63 31.47
C PRO A 607 -12.02 -3.32 32.45
N LYS A 608 -11.97 -4.05 33.56
CA LYS A 608 -10.85 -4.00 34.50
C LYS A 608 -9.71 -4.91 34.09
N ASP A 609 -10.03 -6.04 33.49
CA ASP A 609 -9.06 -6.98 32.94
C ASP A 609 -8.45 -6.44 31.65
N PHE A 610 -7.13 -6.60 31.48
CA PHE A 610 -6.43 -6.05 30.32
C PHE A 610 -6.76 -6.81 29.02
N GLU A 611 -6.93 -8.13 29.07
CA GLU A 611 -7.28 -8.90 27.87
C GLU A 611 -8.70 -8.53 27.37
N ASP A 612 -9.63 -8.31 28.30
CA ASP A 612 -10.97 -7.79 27.96
C ASP A 612 -10.91 -6.36 27.43
N PHE A 613 -10.02 -5.52 27.99
CA PHE A 613 -9.78 -4.17 27.48
C PHE A 613 -9.27 -4.20 26.02
N VAL A 614 -8.35 -5.10 25.68
CA VAL A 614 -7.86 -5.30 24.31
C VAL A 614 -8.99 -5.69 23.37
N TYR A 615 -9.84 -6.64 23.77
CA TYR A 615 -10.97 -7.08 22.98
C TYR A 615 -11.97 -5.93 22.73
N VAL A 616 -12.39 -5.23 23.79
CA VAL A 616 -13.35 -4.11 23.68
C VAL A 616 -12.74 -2.96 22.87
N GLY A 617 -11.43 -2.72 22.97
CA GLY A 617 -10.71 -1.74 22.17
C GLY A 617 -10.74 -2.07 20.67
N GLN A 618 -10.60 -3.35 20.31
CA GLN A 618 -10.74 -3.77 18.90
C GLN A 618 -12.19 -3.65 18.41
N VAL A 619 -13.18 -3.98 19.24
CA VAL A 619 -14.60 -3.80 18.91
C VAL A 619 -14.92 -2.32 18.69
N LEU A 620 -14.43 -1.46 19.58
CA LEU A 620 -14.59 0.00 19.48
C LEU A 620 -14.01 0.55 18.17
N GLN A 621 -12.77 0.20 17.84
CA GLN A 621 -12.14 0.56 16.56
C GLN A 621 -13.01 0.06 15.39
N ALA A 622 -13.36 -1.21 15.38
CA ALA A 622 -14.07 -1.84 14.28
C ALA A 622 -15.44 -1.21 14.04
N ARG A 623 -16.26 -1.06 15.10
CA ARG A 623 -17.63 -0.52 14.97
C ARG A 623 -17.65 0.98 14.70
N GLY A 624 -16.73 1.74 15.32
CA GLY A 624 -16.60 3.16 15.03
C GLY A 624 -16.18 3.43 13.59
N MET A 625 -15.18 2.70 13.09
CA MET A 625 -14.71 2.83 11.72
C MET A 625 -15.74 2.31 10.69
N GLU A 626 -16.49 1.25 11.02
CA GLU A 626 -17.62 0.77 10.21
C GLU A 626 -18.65 1.89 9.98
N HIS A 627 -19.04 2.61 11.04
CA HIS A 627 -19.96 3.74 10.96
C HIS A 627 -19.43 4.83 10.01
N VAL A 628 -18.16 5.22 10.16
CA VAL A 628 -17.55 6.25 9.30
C VAL A 628 -17.53 5.82 7.84
N MET A 629 -17.07 4.59 7.53
CA MET A 629 -17.00 4.07 6.17
C MET A 629 -18.39 4.01 5.50
N GLN A 630 -19.39 3.54 6.24
CA GLN A 630 -20.77 3.47 5.73
C GLN A 630 -21.35 4.86 5.47
N THR A 631 -21.08 5.82 6.35
CA THR A 631 -21.49 7.21 6.17
C THR A 631 -20.83 7.85 4.95
N LEU A 632 -19.54 7.69 4.74
CA LEU A 632 -18.84 8.19 3.55
C LEU A 632 -19.44 7.60 2.26
N ARG A 633 -19.77 6.32 2.23
CA ARG A 633 -20.44 5.69 1.09
C ARG A 633 -21.88 6.16 0.90
N ARG A 634 -22.58 6.45 1.98
CA ARG A 634 -23.93 7.05 1.94
C ARG A 634 -23.92 8.44 1.30
N TRP A 635 -22.86 9.22 1.49
CA TRP A 635 -22.70 10.55 0.90
C TRP A 635 -22.45 10.56 -0.62
N ARG A 636 -22.27 9.41 -1.26
CA ARG A 636 -22.11 9.33 -2.71
C ARG A 636 -23.29 9.96 -3.45
N PRO A 637 -23.12 10.79 -4.51
CA PRO A 637 -21.86 11.09 -5.23
C PRO A 637 -21.06 12.28 -4.67
N VAL A 638 -21.46 12.89 -3.55
CA VAL A 638 -20.71 14.01 -2.95
C VAL A 638 -19.33 13.50 -2.50
N CYS A 639 -19.30 12.44 -1.72
CA CYS A 639 -18.07 11.75 -1.34
C CYS A 639 -17.79 10.61 -2.33
N MET A 640 -16.55 10.56 -2.85
CA MET A 640 -16.14 9.54 -3.82
C MET A 640 -14.87 8.79 -3.40
N GLY A 641 -14.49 8.83 -2.12
CA GLY A 641 -13.36 8.06 -1.63
C GLY A 641 -13.29 7.94 -0.13
N SER A 642 -12.80 6.78 0.30
CA SER A 642 -12.66 6.36 1.70
C SER A 642 -11.40 5.52 1.83
N LEU A 643 -10.27 6.15 2.23
CA LEU A 643 -8.98 5.51 2.48
C LEU A 643 -8.64 5.70 3.96
N TYR A 644 -8.84 4.67 4.76
CA TYR A 644 -8.54 4.80 6.18
C TYR A 644 -7.04 4.72 6.49
N TRP A 645 -6.62 5.36 7.54
CA TRP A 645 -5.33 5.22 8.17
C TRP A 645 -5.41 4.14 9.25
N GLN A 646 -4.73 2.99 9.15
CA GLN A 646 -3.87 2.49 8.09
C GLN A 646 -4.11 0.98 7.87
N LEU A 647 -3.58 0.41 6.76
CA LEU A 647 -3.78 -1.02 6.45
C LEU A 647 -2.99 -1.92 7.41
N ASN A 648 -1.70 -1.64 7.59
CA ASN A 648 -0.72 -2.57 8.16
C ASN A 648 0.25 -1.87 9.11
N ASP A 649 1.04 -2.66 9.84
CA ASP A 649 2.12 -2.23 10.73
C ASP A 649 3.50 -2.57 10.16
N ALA A 650 4.52 -1.77 10.54
CA ALA A 650 5.94 -2.02 10.24
C ALA A 650 6.69 -2.72 11.36
N TRP A 651 6.11 -2.76 12.55
CA TRP A 651 6.61 -3.41 13.76
C TRP A 651 5.46 -3.66 14.73
N PRO A 652 5.64 -4.49 15.78
CA PRO A 652 4.56 -4.74 16.74
C PRO A 652 4.17 -3.47 17.49
N SER A 653 3.02 -2.88 17.20
CA SER A 653 2.59 -1.61 17.79
C SER A 653 1.11 -1.59 18.16
N VAL A 654 0.74 -0.63 19.01
CA VAL A 654 -0.63 -0.19 19.20
C VAL A 654 -0.88 0.90 18.16
N SER A 655 -1.73 0.63 17.17
CA SER A 655 -1.84 1.48 16.00
C SER A 655 -3.25 1.51 15.41
N TRP A 656 -3.40 2.28 14.34
CA TRP A 656 -4.61 2.38 13.52
C TRP A 656 -4.79 1.22 12.53
N SER A 657 -3.82 0.29 12.47
CA SER A 657 -3.83 -0.80 11.48
C SER A 657 -5.06 -1.70 11.60
N SER A 658 -5.44 -2.29 10.48
CA SER A 658 -6.42 -3.38 10.43
C SER A 658 -5.77 -4.76 10.36
N VAL A 659 -4.52 -4.83 9.90
CA VAL A 659 -3.67 -6.03 9.91
C VAL A 659 -2.45 -5.72 10.77
N ASP A 660 -2.22 -6.49 11.83
CA ASP A 660 -1.08 -6.27 12.72
C ASP A 660 0.25 -6.75 12.10
N TYR A 661 1.37 -6.41 12.74
CA TYR A 661 2.71 -6.80 12.27
C TYR A 661 2.88 -8.32 12.09
N TYR A 662 2.23 -9.13 12.92
CA TYR A 662 2.28 -10.60 12.84
C TYR A 662 1.27 -11.18 11.83
N GLN A 663 0.68 -10.33 10.99
CA GLN A 663 -0.26 -10.72 9.95
C GLN A 663 -1.59 -11.26 10.48
N ASN A 664 -2.02 -10.88 11.69
CA ASN A 664 -3.37 -11.18 12.17
C ASN A 664 -4.33 -10.07 11.75
N TYR A 665 -5.56 -10.45 11.40
CA TYR A 665 -6.64 -9.48 11.21
C TYR A 665 -7.15 -9.00 12.56
N LYS A 666 -7.09 -7.71 12.80
CA LYS A 666 -7.83 -7.07 13.88
C LYS A 666 -9.32 -7.06 13.53
N ALA A 667 -10.20 -6.87 14.52
CA ALA A 667 -11.64 -6.82 14.32
C ALA A 667 -12.05 -5.84 13.21
N LEU A 668 -11.31 -4.74 13.04
CA LEU A 668 -11.50 -3.74 11.99
C LEU A 668 -11.48 -4.35 10.58
N HIS A 669 -10.57 -5.28 10.29
CA HIS A 669 -10.41 -5.79 8.93
C HIS A 669 -11.68 -6.51 8.41
N TYR A 670 -12.43 -7.16 9.30
CA TYR A 670 -13.71 -7.80 8.96
C TYR A 670 -14.85 -6.78 8.75
N THR A 671 -14.87 -5.68 9.50
CA THR A 671 -15.85 -4.62 9.28
C THR A 671 -15.52 -3.80 8.02
N VAL A 672 -14.24 -3.61 7.68
CA VAL A 672 -13.82 -3.03 6.40
C VAL A 672 -14.38 -3.84 5.24
N ARG A 673 -14.19 -5.18 5.26
CA ARG A 673 -14.75 -6.08 4.23
C ARG A 673 -16.25 -5.86 4.03
N ARG A 674 -17.02 -5.81 5.12
CA ARG A 674 -18.49 -5.59 5.05
C ARG A 674 -18.83 -4.19 4.56
N SER A 675 -18.09 -3.18 5.04
CA SER A 675 -18.31 -1.77 4.66
C SER A 675 -17.91 -1.48 3.21
N TYR A 676 -16.96 -2.23 2.65
CA TYR A 676 -16.49 -2.09 1.27
C TYR A 676 -17.08 -3.11 0.29
N ALA A 677 -18.00 -3.97 0.74
CA ALA A 677 -18.71 -4.90 -0.12
C ALA A 677 -19.35 -4.17 -1.32
N PRO A 678 -19.33 -4.74 -2.53
CA PRO A 678 -19.90 -4.10 -3.72
C PRO A 678 -21.38 -3.73 -3.58
N LEU A 679 -22.14 -4.54 -2.81
CA LEU A 679 -23.48 -4.22 -2.36
C LEU A 679 -23.46 -4.01 -0.84
N MET A 680 -23.80 -2.82 -0.38
CA MET A 680 -23.79 -2.49 1.05
C MET A 680 -25.07 -1.73 1.42
N LEU A 681 -25.83 -2.28 2.37
CA LEU A 681 -26.90 -1.55 3.05
C LEU A 681 -26.30 -0.71 4.17
N CYS A 682 -26.66 0.56 4.21
CA CYS A 682 -26.34 1.45 5.34
C CYS A 682 -27.60 2.12 5.86
N THR A 683 -27.59 2.41 7.16
CA THR A 683 -28.67 3.06 7.87
C THR A 683 -28.23 4.41 8.43
N HIS A 684 -29.17 5.33 8.59
CA HIS A 684 -28.91 6.62 9.21
C HIS A 684 -30.16 7.08 9.99
N LEU A 685 -29.93 7.42 11.26
CA LEU A 685 -30.98 7.93 12.13
C LEU A 685 -31.00 9.46 12.09
N ASP A 686 -32.15 10.02 11.69
CA ASP A 686 -32.41 11.43 11.80
C ASP A 686 -33.67 11.64 12.69
N GLY A 687 -33.45 12.16 13.90
CA GLY A 687 -34.48 12.24 14.91
C GLY A 687 -35.07 10.88 15.27
N LYS A 688 -36.27 10.58 14.79
CA LYS A 688 -36.97 9.30 15.00
C LYS A 688 -37.14 8.48 13.72
N MET A 689 -36.59 8.96 12.61
CA MET A 689 -36.67 8.32 11.31
C MET A 689 -35.34 7.63 10.98
N LEU A 690 -35.39 6.32 10.83
CA LEU A 690 -34.27 5.51 10.40
C LEU A 690 -34.37 5.30 8.90
N SER A 691 -33.54 5.99 8.15
CA SER A 691 -33.40 5.82 6.70
C SER A 691 -32.44 4.68 6.37
N PHE A 692 -32.62 4.04 5.23
CA PHE A 692 -31.76 2.99 4.75
C PHE A 692 -31.50 3.15 3.25
N SER A 693 -30.23 3.00 2.88
CA SER A 693 -29.74 3.20 1.53
C SER A 693 -28.94 1.98 1.06
N LEU A 694 -28.94 1.73 -0.25
CA LEU A 694 -28.06 0.76 -0.89
C LEU A 694 -26.95 1.47 -1.66
N ALA A 695 -25.71 1.20 -1.30
CA ALA A 695 -24.57 1.46 -2.16
C ALA A 695 -24.37 0.28 -3.11
N ASN A 696 -24.45 0.54 -4.41
CA ASN A 696 -24.19 -0.43 -5.47
C ASN A 696 -22.99 0.03 -6.29
N ASP A 697 -21.90 -0.72 -6.24
CA ASP A 697 -20.66 -0.41 -6.97
C ASP A 697 -20.61 -1.05 -8.36
N TYR A 698 -21.49 -2.00 -8.67
CA TYR A 698 -21.57 -2.56 -10.02
C TYR A 698 -22.07 -1.51 -11.00
N LEU A 699 -21.55 -1.53 -12.23
CA LEU A 699 -21.96 -0.58 -13.28
C LEU A 699 -23.44 -0.75 -13.66
N GLU A 700 -23.92 -1.98 -13.60
CA GLU A 700 -25.31 -2.30 -13.92
C GLU A 700 -26.22 -2.15 -12.71
N GLY A 701 -27.49 -1.86 -13.00
CA GLY A 701 -28.55 -1.80 -11.99
C GLY A 701 -29.02 -3.17 -11.50
N ILE A 702 -29.93 -3.15 -10.55
CA ILE A 702 -30.59 -4.32 -9.96
C ILE A 702 -32.09 -4.22 -10.19
N ASP A 703 -32.68 -5.21 -10.85
CA ASP A 703 -34.12 -5.30 -11.21
C ASP A 703 -34.65 -6.71 -11.02
N PRO A 704 -35.63 -6.93 -10.16
CA PRO A 704 -35.96 -6.20 -8.94
C PRO A 704 -35.12 -6.66 -7.74
N ALA A 705 -35.23 -5.98 -6.60
CA ALA A 705 -34.73 -6.45 -5.30
C ALA A 705 -35.87 -6.62 -4.29
N ARG A 706 -35.67 -7.50 -3.30
CA ARG A 706 -36.55 -7.66 -2.14
C ARG A 706 -35.83 -7.23 -0.89
N LEU A 707 -36.46 -6.35 -0.13
CA LEU A 707 -35.95 -5.87 1.17
C LEU A 707 -36.86 -6.40 2.28
N ALA A 708 -36.33 -7.25 3.15
CA ALA A 708 -36.97 -7.68 4.38
C ALA A 708 -36.48 -6.80 5.55
N ILE A 709 -37.42 -6.28 6.34
CA ILE A 709 -37.17 -5.51 7.57
C ILE A 709 -37.76 -6.29 8.72
N SER A 710 -36.97 -6.54 9.79
CA SER A 710 -37.44 -7.35 10.91
C SER A 710 -36.97 -6.74 12.22
N VAL A 711 -37.89 -6.27 13.04
CA VAL A 711 -37.62 -5.77 14.41
C VAL A 711 -37.80 -6.93 15.37
N LYS A 712 -36.75 -7.19 16.15
CA LYS A 712 -36.72 -8.29 17.13
C LYS A 712 -36.17 -7.84 18.46
N ASN A 713 -36.58 -8.53 19.55
CA ASN A 713 -35.86 -8.38 20.80
C ASN A 713 -34.74 -9.45 20.91
N PHE A 714 -33.86 -9.32 21.90
CA PHE A 714 -32.75 -10.25 22.12
C PHE A 714 -33.18 -11.68 22.49
N GLU A 715 -34.47 -11.89 22.87
CA GLU A 715 -35.01 -13.22 23.08
C GLU A 715 -35.45 -13.89 21.76
N GLY A 716 -35.44 -13.16 20.64
CA GLY A 716 -35.83 -13.65 19.34
C GLY A 716 -37.28 -13.44 18.99
N LYS A 717 -38.08 -12.74 19.85
CA LYS A 717 -39.46 -12.40 19.56
C LYS A 717 -39.50 -11.33 18.47
N VAL A 718 -40.25 -11.61 17.41
CA VAL A 718 -40.53 -10.64 16.35
C VAL A 718 -41.53 -9.63 16.85
N LEU A 719 -41.20 -8.37 16.82
CA LEU A 719 -42.04 -7.23 17.23
C LEU A 719 -42.71 -6.57 16.02
N HIS A 720 -42.01 -6.53 14.89
CA HIS A 720 -42.52 -6.06 13.61
C HIS A 720 -41.75 -6.76 12.47
N GLN A 721 -42.47 -7.01 11.36
CA GLN A 721 -41.85 -7.56 10.16
C GLN A 721 -42.58 -7.02 8.93
N GLU A 722 -41.85 -6.63 7.92
CA GLU A 722 -42.38 -6.24 6.62
C GLU A 722 -41.42 -6.63 5.49
N GLU A 723 -41.96 -6.74 4.30
CA GLU A 723 -41.20 -7.00 3.08
C GLU A 723 -41.59 -5.96 2.01
N ARG A 724 -40.57 -5.42 1.31
CA ARG A 724 -40.78 -4.45 0.24
C ARG A 724 -40.13 -4.94 -1.04
N VAL A 725 -40.81 -4.75 -2.17
CA VAL A 725 -40.23 -4.97 -3.49
C VAL A 725 -39.74 -3.64 -4.02
N ILE A 726 -38.44 -3.58 -4.35
CA ILE A 726 -37.82 -2.42 -4.94
C ILE A 726 -37.68 -2.71 -6.43
N PRO A 727 -38.41 -2.00 -7.29
CA PRO A 727 -38.47 -2.35 -8.71
C PRO A 727 -37.15 -2.12 -9.43
N HIS A 728 -36.41 -1.07 -9.08
CA HIS A 728 -35.15 -0.69 -9.70
C HIS A 728 -34.20 -0.02 -8.74
N LEU A 729 -32.94 -0.44 -8.75
CA LEU A 729 -31.80 0.20 -8.05
C LEU A 729 -30.69 0.46 -9.06
N LYS A 730 -30.28 1.72 -9.19
CA LYS A 730 -29.24 2.14 -10.16
C LYS A 730 -27.90 1.50 -9.85
N GLY A 731 -27.11 1.25 -10.90
CA GLY A 731 -25.71 0.88 -10.80
C GLY A 731 -24.81 2.07 -10.48
N ASN A 732 -23.64 1.79 -9.95
CA ASN A 732 -22.56 2.73 -9.66
C ASN A 732 -23.00 3.97 -8.87
N THR A 733 -23.87 3.78 -7.88
CA THR A 733 -24.41 4.88 -7.04
C THR A 733 -24.87 4.39 -5.68
N THR A 734 -25.17 5.34 -4.78
CA THR A 734 -25.90 5.08 -3.54
C THR A 734 -27.34 5.58 -3.72
N THR A 735 -28.31 4.71 -3.47
CA THR A 735 -29.73 5.01 -3.60
C THR A 735 -30.39 4.96 -2.24
N LEU A 736 -31.01 6.05 -1.80
CA LEU A 736 -31.93 6.03 -0.66
C LEU A 736 -33.14 5.17 -1.03
N ILE A 737 -33.39 4.09 -0.27
CA ILE A 737 -34.52 3.20 -0.54
C ILE A 737 -35.77 3.75 0.11
N ASP A 738 -35.74 3.97 1.41
CA ASP A 738 -36.84 4.51 2.21
C ASP A 738 -36.41 4.79 3.66
N SER A 739 -37.39 5.07 4.53
CA SER A 739 -37.21 5.25 5.97
C SER A 739 -38.37 4.63 6.77
N ILE A 740 -38.12 4.32 8.04
CA ILE A 740 -39.14 3.88 9.01
C ILE A 740 -39.06 4.68 10.30
N SER A 741 -40.20 4.88 10.96
CA SER A 741 -40.19 5.43 12.32
C SER A 741 -39.75 4.35 13.31
N VAL A 742 -38.74 4.67 14.13
CA VAL A 742 -38.24 3.77 15.16
C VAL A 742 -38.65 4.14 16.58
N GLU A 743 -39.51 5.14 16.76
CA GLU A 743 -39.91 5.67 18.07
C GLU A 743 -40.40 4.58 19.04
N SER A 744 -41.21 3.66 18.57
CA SER A 744 -41.74 2.53 19.38
C SER A 744 -40.71 1.44 19.69
N PHE A 745 -39.57 1.46 19.00
CA PHE A 745 -38.53 0.44 19.07
C PHE A 745 -37.26 0.89 19.81
N MET A 746 -37.24 2.12 20.35
CA MET A 746 -36.13 2.67 21.11
C MET A 746 -35.99 2.00 22.49
N LYS A 747 -35.61 0.71 22.51
CA LYS A 747 -35.48 -0.12 23.71
C LYS A 747 -34.14 -0.80 23.76
N PRO A 748 -33.57 -1.03 24.98
CA PRO A 748 -32.22 -1.54 25.16
C PRO A 748 -32.03 -3.04 24.79
N ASP A 749 -33.11 -3.73 24.52
CA ASP A 749 -33.13 -5.15 24.17
C ASP A 749 -33.66 -5.43 22.75
N VAL A 750 -33.69 -4.41 21.89
CA VAL A 750 -34.25 -4.49 20.52
C VAL A 750 -33.16 -4.25 19.49
N TYR A 751 -33.28 -4.88 18.31
CA TYR A 751 -32.52 -4.61 17.11
C TYR A 751 -33.39 -4.71 15.86
N ILE A 752 -32.93 -4.08 14.78
CA ILE A 752 -33.59 -4.10 13.49
C ILE A 752 -32.65 -4.72 12.46
N ASP A 753 -33.08 -5.81 11.82
CA ASP A 753 -32.41 -6.44 10.70
C ASP A 753 -32.97 -5.89 9.39
N PHE A 754 -32.08 -5.51 8.49
CA PHE A 754 -32.37 -5.22 7.08
C PHE A 754 -31.66 -6.25 6.22
N LYS A 755 -32.40 -6.88 5.31
CA LYS A 755 -31.85 -7.86 4.36
C LYS A 755 -32.40 -7.61 2.98
N LEU A 756 -31.53 -7.16 2.08
CA LEU A 756 -31.83 -7.01 0.66
C LEU A 756 -31.34 -8.24 -0.10
N SER A 757 -32.21 -8.82 -0.91
CA SER A 757 -31.92 -9.97 -1.78
C SER A 757 -32.17 -9.60 -3.23
N SER A 758 -31.24 -9.94 -4.12
CA SER A 758 -31.29 -9.64 -5.55
C SER A 758 -30.55 -10.71 -6.37
N GLN A 759 -30.66 -10.64 -7.69
CA GLN A 759 -29.89 -11.49 -8.59
C GLN A 759 -28.35 -11.30 -8.48
N ARG A 760 -27.90 -10.16 -7.94
CA ARG A 760 -26.47 -9.88 -7.75
C ARG A 760 -25.94 -10.27 -6.37
N GLY A 761 -26.80 -10.80 -5.51
CA GLY A 761 -26.45 -11.23 -4.16
C GLY A 761 -27.30 -10.59 -3.09
N THR A 762 -26.82 -10.68 -1.86
CA THR A 762 -27.48 -10.16 -0.67
C THR A 762 -26.65 -9.06 -0.01
N ALA A 763 -27.35 -8.07 0.57
CA ALA A 763 -26.75 -7.09 1.47
C ALA A 763 -27.53 -7.09 2.78
N GLU A 764 -26.84 -7.08 3.91
CA GLU A 764 -27.44 -7.13 5.23
C GLU A 764 -26.93 -5.96 6.08
N SER A 765 -27.78 -5.42 6.95
CA SER A 765 -27.43 -4.42 7.95
C SER A 765 -28.23 -4.67 9.21
N ARG A 766 -27.64 -4.42 10.36
CA ARG A 766 -28.30 -4.52 11.67
C ARG A 766 -28.12 -3.22 12.42
N TRP A 767 -29.21 -2.64 12.87
CA TRP A 767 -29.22 -1.39 13.60
C TRP A 767 -29.69 -1.60 15.04
N TYR A 768 -29.09 -0.84 15.96
CA TYR A 768 -29.40 -0.85 17.39
C TYR A 768 -29.83 0.53 17.86
N PRO A 769 -30.88 0.63 18.69
CA PRO A 769 -31.42 1.91 19.14
C PRO A 769 -30.61 2.60 20.24
N VAL A 770 -29.73 1.87 20.93
CA VAL A 770 -28.94 2.37 22.06
C VAL A 770 -27.47 1.96 21.92
N ARG A 771 -26.57 2.65 22.62
CA ARG A 771 -25.15 2.32 22.67
C ARG A 771 -24.93 0.99 23.36
N THR A 772 -23.82 0.31 23.04
CA THR A 772 -23.56 -1.06 23.53
C THR A 772 -23.55 -1.14 25.06
N LYS A 773 -23.04 -0.13 25.77
CA LYS A 773 -23.06 -0.11 27.25
C LYS A 773 -24.46 -0.07 27.88
N GLU A 774 -25.46 0.39 27.11
CA GLU A 774 -26.85 0.52 27.55
C GLU A 774 -27.69 -0.71 27.19
N MET A 775 -27.16 -1.58 26.30
CA MET A 775 -27.86 -2.79 25.86
C MET A 775 -28.04 -3.77 27.02
N LYS A 776 -29.25 -4.32 27.11
CA LYS A 776 -29.57 -5.43 28.03
C LYS A 776 -29.27 -6.78 27.37
N LEU A 777 -27.98 -7.03 27.15
CA LEU A 777 -27.55 -8.26 26.52
C LEU A 777 -27.86 -9.48 27.42
N PRO A 778 -28.39 -10.58 26.83
CA PRO A 778 -28.65 -11.78 27.61
C PRO A 778 -27.38 -12.35 28.21
N HIS A 779 -27.46 -12.77 29.47
CA HIS A 779 -26.42 -13.55 30.11
C HIS A 779 -27.05 -14.76 30.78
N THR A 780 -26.77 -15.93 30.25
CA THR A 780 -27.29 -17.17 30.82
C THR A 780 -26.21 -17.84 31.68
N LYS A 781 -26.60 -18.38 32.83
CA LYS A 781 -25.70 -19.21 33.69
C LYS A 781 -25.29 -20.51 33.01
N GLY A 782 -25.85 -20.83 31.84
CA GLY A 782 -25.50 -21.96 30.98
C GLY A 782 -24.63 -21.56 29.81
N GLN A 783 -24.40 -22.51 28.91
CA GLN A 783 -23.61 -22.30 27.70
C GLN A 783 -24.30 -21.31 26.74
N MET A 784 -23.70 -20.17 26.48
CA MET A 784 -24.26 -19.13 25.60
C MET A 784 -24.18 -19.51 24.13
N TYR A 785 -23.29 -20.43 23.77
CA TYR A 785 -23.10 -20.91 22.39
C TYR A 785 -22.61 -22.35 22.37
N ASP A 786 -22.87 -23.05 21.28
CA ASP A 786 -22.24 -24.32 20.93
C ASP A 786 -21.16 -24.07 19.89
N LEU A 787 -19.98 -24.65 20.07
CA LEU A 787 -18.84 -24.48 19.15
C LEU A 787 -18.28 -25.86 18.79
N SER A 788 -18.10 -26.09 17.49
CA SER A 788 -17.40 -27.26 16.97
C SER A 788 -16.34 -26.87 15.93
N ILE A 789 -15.29 -27.67 15.85
CA ILE A 789 -14.21 -27.49 14.89
C ILE A 789 -13.85 -28.83 14.26
N LYS A 790 -13.64 -28.85 12.95
CA LYS A 790 -13.18 -30.02 12.22
C LYS A 790 -12.22 -29.63 11.09
N PRO A 791 -11.13 -30.38 10.83
CA PRO A 791 -10.30 -30.16 9.67
C PRO A 791 -11.07 -30.45 8.38
N ILE A 792 -10.84 -29.62 7.34
CA ILE A 792 -11.45 -29.80 6.02
C ILE A 792 -10.47 -30.52 5.07
N ASP A 793 -9.17 -30.30 5.27
CA ASP A 793 -8.12 -30.88 4.44
C ASP A 793 -7.19 -31.80 5.24
N LYS A 794 -6.50 -32.71 4.52
CA LYS A 794 -5.55 -33.66 5.11
C LYS A 794 -4.29 -32.99 5.69
N THR A 795 -3.96 -31.79 5.24
CA THR A 795 -2.79 -31.02 5.69
C THR A 795 -3.02 -30.33 7.01
N LYS A 796 -4.27 -30.31 7.49
CA LYS A 796 -4.70 -29.59 8.70
C LYS A 796 -4.33 -28.09 8.68
N LYS A 797 -4.35 -27.48 7.51
CA LYS A 797 -4.22 -26.04 7.33
C LYS A 797 -5.57 -25.33 7.36
N THR A 798 -6.66 -26.04 7.02
CA THR A 798 -7.97 -25.45 6.89
C THR A 798 -8.98 -26.19 7.77
N TYR A 799 -9.74 -25.43 8.55
CA TYR A 799 -10.73 -25.93 9.47
C TYR A 799 -12.09 -25.30 9.21
N GLN A 800 -13.14 -26.08 9.34
CA GLN A 800 -14.49 -25.59 9.46
C GLN A 800 -14.81 -25.41 10.94
N VAL A 801 -15.18 -24.20 11.33
CA VAL A 801 -15.62 -23.83 12.68
C VAL A 801 -17.09 -23.48 12.59
N GLU A 802 -17.92 -24.16 13.39
CA GLU A 802 -19.35 -23.88 13.50
C GLU A 802 -19.64 -23.31 14.89
N ILE A 803 -20.31 -22.16 14.92
CA ILE A 803 -20.83 -21.56 16.15
C ILE A 803 -22.35 -21.42 16.03
N LYS A 804 -23.08 -21.86 17.07
CA LYS A 804 -24.52 -21.71 17.20
C LYS A 804 -24.83 -20.94 18.48
N ALA A 805 -25.56 -19.84 18.33
CA ALA A 805 -25.96 -18.99 19.46
C ALA A 805 -27.17 -19.58 20.22
N ASN A 806 -27.06 -19.77 21.52
CA ASN A 806 -28.14 -20.21 22.40
C ASN A 806 -28.97 -19.04 22.97
N CYS A 807 -28.38 -17.83 22.96
CA CYS A 807 -29.03 -16.55 23.21
C CYS A 807 -28.56 -15.56 22.16
N PHE A 808 -29.06 -14.31 22.14
CA PHE A 808 -28.47 -13.26 21.31
C PHE A 808 -27.03 -13.00 21.75
N LEU A 809 -26.09 -13.04 20.81
CA LEU A 809 -24.66 -12.77 21.05
C LEU A 809 -24.23 -11.53 20.25
N LYS A 810 -23.61 -10.58 20.94
CA LYS A 810 -23.09 -9.32 20.36
C LYS A 810 -21.58 -9.36 20.22
N ASP A 811 -21.08 -8.97 19.03
CA ASP A 811 -19.66 -8.82 18.72
C ASP A 811 -18.82 -10.07 19.04
N VAL A 812 -19.30 -11.23 18.60
CA VAL A 812 -18.57 -12.50 18.75
C VAL A 812 -17.26 -12.44 18.00
N PHE A 813 -16.17 -12.57 18.72
CA PHE A 813 -14.81 -12.59 18.16
C PHE A 813 -14.11 -13.90 18.45
N LEU A 814 -13.66 -14.57 17.39
CA LEU A 814 -12.95 -15.85 17.43
C LEU A 814 -11.46 -15.62 17.29
N SER A 815 -10.65 -16.30 18.12
CA SER A 815 -9.19 -16.28 17.98
C SER A 815 -8.58 -17.64 18.29
N VAL A 816 -7.34 -17.85 17.81
CA VAL A 816 -6.51 -19.02 18.06
C VAL A 816 -5.09 -18.56 18.34
N PRO A 817 -4.29 -19.31 19.15
CA PRO A 817 -2.93 -18.90 19.54
C PRO A 817 -1.90 -19.14 18.43
N TYR A 818 -2.23 -18.81 17.19
CA TYR A 818 -1.39 -18.99 16.00
C TYR A 818 -1.32 -17.72 15.17
N MET A 819 -0.10 -17.19 14.95
CA MET A 819 0.10 -15.97 14.19
C MET A 819 -0.22 -16.16 12.72
N GLY A 820 -0.83 -15.13 12.12
CA GLY A 820 -1.24 -15.14 10.72
C GLY A 820 -2.42 -16.05 10.40
N ALA A 821 -3.17 -16.47 11.42
CA ALA A 821 -4.42 -17.21 11.21
C ALA A 821 -5.47 -16.34 10.52
N ARG A 822 -6.15 -16.89 9.50
CA ARG A 822 -7.17 -16.19 8.71
C ARG A 822 -8.54 -16.81 8.92
N TRP A 823 -9.50 -16.01 9.35
CA TRP A 823 -10.90 -16.39 9.45
C TRP A 823 -11.67 -15.86 8.22
N SER A 824 -12.53 -16.66 7.64
CA SER A 824 -13.34 -16.23 6.49
C SER A 824 -14.36 -15.14 6.86
N ASP A 825 -14.74 -15.06 8.12
CA ASP A 825 -15.50 -13.96 8.74
C ASP A 825 -15.29 -13.96 10.26
N ASN A 826 -15.50 -12.80 10.91
CA ASN A 826 -15.37 -12.65 12.35
C ASN A 826 -16.11 -11.39 12.82
N LEU A 827 -16.12 -11.11 14.12
CA LEU A 827 -16.84 -10.01 14.75
C LEU A 827 -18.32 -10.03 14.37
N LEU A 828 -19.03 -11.08 14.80
CA LEU A 828 -20.40 -11.39 14.39
C LEU A 828 -21.41 -11.02 15.46
N ASP A 829 -22.60 -10.58 15.02
CA ASP A 829 -23.77 -10.49 15.87
C ASP A 829 -24.67 -11.68 15.51
N LEU A 830 -24.98 -12.55 16.47
CA LEU A 830 -25.74 -13.77 16.25
C LEU A 830 -27.07 -13.72 16.99
N ALA A 831 -28.17 -13.87 16.25
CA ALA A 831 -29.48 -14.03 16.85
C ALA A 831 -29.61 -15.39 17.58
N ARG A 832 -30.54 -15.48 18.52
CA ARG A 832 -30.80 -16.75 19.22
C ARG A 832 -31.17 -17.85 18.21
N GLY A 833 -30.48 -18.98 18.28
CA GLY A 833 -30.63 -20.12 17.40
C GLY A 833 -29.90 -20.00 16.05
N GLU A 834 -29.33 -18.84 15.75
CA GLU A 834 -28.53 -18.64 14.54
C GLU A 834 -27.25 -19.47 14.58
N LYS A 835 -26.91 -20.08 13.45
CA LYS A 835 -25.72 -20.88 13.23
C LYS A 835 -24.88 -20.26 12.13
N ARG A 836 -23.58 -20.10 12.40
CA ARG A 836 -22.58 -19.65 11.41
C ARG A 836 -21.49 -20.70 11.23
N THR A 837 -21.12 -20.87 9.98
CA THR A 837 -19.99 -21.70 9.57
C THR A 837 -18.89 -20.77 9.06
N ILE A 838 -17.71 -20.86 9.66
CA ILE A 838 -16.57 -20.02 9.41
C ILE A 838 -15.38 -20.90 9.04
N ILE A 839 -14.60 -20.49 8.07
CA ILE A 839 -13.39 -21.19 7.68
C ILE A 839 -12.19 -20.51 8.37
N LEU A 840 -11.41 -21.33 9.08
CA LEU A 840 -10.12 -20.93 9.64
C LEU A 840 -9.02 -21.50 8.77
N THR A 841 -8.10 -20.66 8.32
CA THR A 841 -6.91 -21.05 7.55
C THR A 841 -5.64 -20.67 8.32
N LEU A 842 -4.69 -21.59 8.40
CA LEU A 842 -3.40 -21.43 9.09
C LEU A 842 -2.26 -21.39 8.07
N ASN A 843 -1.18 -20.72 8.42
CA ASN A 843 0.04 -20.70 7.61
C ASN A 843 0.67 -22.10 7.51
N GLU A 844 0.65 -22.86 8.61
CA GLU A 844 1.19 -24.20 8.69
C GLU A 844 0.15 -25.21 9.13
N GLY A 845 0.30 -26.46 8.71
CA GLY A 845 -0.57 -27.55 9.13
C GLY A 845 -0.35 -27.88 10.60
N THR A 846 -1.36 -27.67 11.43
CA THR A 846 -1.30 -28.01 12.85
C THR A 846 -2.65 -28.54 13.33
N HIS A 847 -2.64 -29.33 14.39
CA HIS A 847 -3.89 -29.82 14.99
C HIS A 847 -4.44 -28.75 15.94
N ILE A 848 -5.69 -28.33 15.69
CA ILE A 848 -6.40 -27.43 16.60
C ILE A 848 -7.52 -28.19 17.29
N SER A 849 -7.53 -28.17 18.62
CA SER A 849 -8.64 -28.65 19.43
C SER A 849 -9.68 -27.55 19.66
N ARG A 850 -10.89 -27.98 20.12
CA ARG A 850 -11.98 -27.04 20.44
C ARG A 850 -11.55 -26.00 21.48
N GLU A 851 -10.77 -26.40 22.47
CA GLU A 851 -10.33 -25.58 23.62
C GLU A 851 -9.36 -24.47 23.20
N GLN A 852 -8.65 -24.64 22.08
CA GLN A 852 -7.74 -23.63 21.53
C GLN A 852 -8.48 -22.52 20.74
N VAL A 853 -9.76 -22.75 20.37
CA VAL A 853 -10.59 -21.71 19.78
C VAL A 853 -11.25 -20.91 20.91
N ARG A 854 -10.77 -19.71 21.12
CA ARG A 854 -11.33 -18.77 22.10
C ARG A 854 -12.46 -17.99 21.46
N VAL A 855 -13.51 -17.74 22.22
CA VAL A 855 -14.67 -16.95 21.84
C VAL A 855 -14.84 -15.86 22.87
N ARG A 856 -14.90 -14.61 22.44
CA ARG A 856 -15.22 -13.45 23.28
C ARG A 856 -16.49 -12.79 22.78
N THR A 857 -17.30 -12.25 23.70
CA THR A 857 -18.57 -11.60 23.39
C THR A 857 -18.79 -10.38 24.27
N MET A 858 -19.49 -9.38 23.76
CA MET A 858 -19.91 -8.23 24.58
C MET A 858 -20.93 -8.63 25.66
N ASN A 859 -21.59 -9.78 25.53
CA ASN A 859 -22.47 -10.30 26.55
C ASN A 859 -21.74 -10.58 27.89
N GLU A 860 -20.50 -11.05 27.81
CA GLU A 860 -19.66 -11.28 29.01
C GLU A 860 -19.26 -9.94 29.65
N ILE A 861 -18.83 -8.98 28.82
CA ILE A 861 -18.36 -7.66 29.28
C ILE A 861 -19.49 -6.83 29.95
N ASN A 862 -20.68 -6.80 29.34
CA ASN A 862 -21.78 -6.02 29.87
C ASN A 862 -22.40 -6.60 31.17
N ASN A 863 -22.04 -7.83 31.54
CA ASN A 863 -22.54 -8.49 32.73
C ASN A 863 -21.48 -8.65 33.83
N GLN A 864 -20.27 -8.13 33.65
CA GLN A 864 -19.24 -7.93 34.67
C GLN A 864 -19.56 -6.67 35.46
#